data_8333f96b0d6386ddaedbc690f57d9bc3
#
_entry.id   8333f96b0d6386ddaedbc690f57d9bc3
#
_cell.length_a   1.000
_cell.length_b   1.000
_cell.length_c   1.000
_cell.angle_alpha   90.00
_cell.angle_beta   90.00
_cell.angle_gamma   90.00
#
_symmetry.space_group_name_H-M   'P 1'
#
loop_
_entity.id
_entity.type
_entity.pdbx_description
1 polymer ?
#
loop_
_entity_poly.entity_id
_entity_poly.type
_entity_poly.pdbx_seq_one_letter_code
_entity_poly.pdbx_strand_id
1 'polypeptide(L)'
;MADGAKVPRALFLGASVMSFALLMGDAAVAQTADTQEAARPSERKKQAKRKPAKSQAEQQASSPVLNAYAQVGRAPVQALDTITVAASKTEERAIDALAPVSIVTLEQIQGLQPKRLSDIFYNVPGVTFQERGDDPATVINIRGLQDFGRVAVVVDGARQNYQRTGHNANGSFFLDPELVGGVDVVRGPTANIYGSGAIGGVVAFRTKDINDVVRPGEHWGVDMTGSYGSNNARGLGSIFGGVRADPNVDIFGGAVYRTQGNYKDGAGTEIGNTGNEIASGLMKVTVRPAAGHEVKFGAMFQDYKYSIGQQNRGATTTAAPLAAIAGSSVYASDAKNYLGTLSWKYSKPGDNWFDWNATVYGNRVENDQVKTYNNRITTGGGICTLGNPGNNISGCVGDKRGYLLDTIGIDVNNTTRFNVGDFRNAVTYGFDAFKDDVSTSDSRGNSNITTPGGHRLVSGGFIQLKQNYSTWLEVVSAMRYDRYDLDSSTVSTGGDRFSPKVTVGVTPVAGFTPYVSYAEGYRAPSITETLIAGGHATGGGPPLFVCPDGTAGLFCFLPNAALRPEVGKNKEAGVNLKYDGIFAANDSFRGKFNVFRNDVEGYIDLVASTPQPVPPFGSFSKFYQYQNIAHARIEGVEAEALYDAGVWYLGVAGHVMRGKNTQTNIGLATITPRKVTTTAGVRLLDRSLILAMQWSNFAANNDLPTGYLPSTAYDLVNLYLTWNATRDIVFSASIDNLLNQYYRPYAIPGNSSDGTTQNDVLFSSPGPGRVYKAGLKIHFGGA
;
A
#
# COMPACT_ATOMS: atom_id res chain seq x y z
N MET A 1 20.30 -25.31 -33.41
CA MET A 1 20.55 -26.51 -32.59
C MET A 1 21.45 -26.07 -31.45
N ALA A 2 20.89 -25.80 -30.30
CA ALA A 2 21.49 -25.85 -28.96
C ALA A 2 20.34 -25.47 -28.00
N ASP A 3 19.69 -26.47 -27.46
CA ASP A 3 18.73 -26.36 -26.37
C ASP A 3 19.48 -25.92 -25.10
N GLY A 4 19.31 -24.69 -24.71
CA GLY A 4 19.75 -24.18 -23.42
C GLY A 4 18.66 -24.39 -22.37
N ALA A 5 18.78 -25.45 -21.57
CA ALA A 5 17.94 -25.72 -20.43
C ALA A 5 17.91 -24.52 -19.47
N LYS A 6 16.76 -23.89 -19.31
CA LYS A 6 16.50 -22.85 -18.28
C LYS A 6 16.51 -23.54 -16.91
N VAL A 7 17.59 -23.38 -16.16
CA VAL A 7 17.61 -23.72 -14.73
C VAL A 7 16.72 -22.71 -13.99
N PRO A 8 15.79 -23.15 -13.14
CA PRO A 8 14.91 -22.22 -12.42
C PRO A 8 15.74 -21.37 -11.45
N ARG A 9 15.74 -20.08 -11.68
CA ARG A 9 16.44 -19.06 -10.86
C ARG A 9 15.98 -19.00 -9.39
N ALA A 10 14.92 -19.68 -9.03
CA ALA A 10 14.38 -19.75 -7.66
C ALA A 10 15.36 -20.33 -6.63
N LEU A 11 16.36 -21.09 -7.05
CA LEU A 11 17.38 -21.66 -6.16
C LEU A 11 18.40 -20.64 -5.64
N PHE A 12 18.56 -19.49 -6.31
CA PHE A 12 19.56 -18.50 -5.92
C PHE A 12 19.15 -17.65 -4.70
N LEU A 13 17.85 -17.39 -4.49
CA LEU A 13 17.36 -16.67 -3.29
C LEU A 13 17.50 -17.51 -2.01
N GLY A 14 17.25 -18.82 -2.11
CA GLY A 14 17.40 -19.74 -0.98
C GLY A 14 18.86 -19.91 -0.52
N ALA A 15 19.81 -19.90 -1.44
CA ALA A 15 21.23 -20.07 -1.12
C ALA A 15 21.85 -18.84 -0.42
N SER A 16 21.43 -17.63 -0.79
CA SER A 16 21.91 -16.39 -0.16
C SER A 16 21.42 -16.21 1.28
N VAL A 17 20.19 -16.64 1.57
CA VAL A 17 19.61 -16.58 2.91
C VAL A 17 20.23 -17.63 3.85
N MET A 18 20.51 -18.85 3.33
CA MET A 18 21.18 -19.90 4.11
C MET A 18 22.64 -19.55 4.45
N SER A 19 23.37 -18.87 3.57
CA SER A 19 24.76 -18.46 3.85
C SER A 19 24.87 -17.43 4.98
N PHE A 20 23.85 -16.59 5.17
CA PHE A 20 23.85 -15.61 6.26
C PHE A 20 23.54 -16.23 7.63
N ALA A 21 22.69 -17.27 7.67
CA ALA A 21 22.37 -18.00 8.91
C ALA A 21 23.55 -18.82 9.45
N LEU A 22 24.47 -19.29 8.58
CA LEU A 22 25.65 -20.06 8.96
C LEU A 22 26.81 -19.20 9.52
N LEU A 23 26.80 -17.89 9.26
CA LEU A 23 27.83 -16.98 9.77
C LEU A 23 27.56 -16.44 11.18
N MET A 24 26.37 -16.69 11.76
CA MET A 24 26.01 -16.24 13.12
C MET A 24 26.13 -17.34 14.20
N GLY A 25 26.62 -18.53 13.84
CA GLY A 25 26.63 -19.73 14.73
C GLY A 25 27.80 -19.86 15.71
N ASP A 26 28.81 -18.99 15.69
CA ASP A 26 30.07 -19.23 16.43
C ASP A 26 30.43 -18.19 17.51
N ALA A 27 29.48 -17.56 18.16
CA ALA A 27 29.79 -16.63 19.25
C ALA A 27 28.92 -16.83 20.49
N ALA A 28 29.02 -17.98 21.15
CA ALA A 28 28.56 -18.13 22.55
C ALA A 28 29.16 -19.37 23.22
N VAL A 29 30.33 -19.28 23.75
CA VAL A 29 30.79 -20.09 24.89
C VAL A 29 31.78 -19.29 25.77
N ALA A 30 31.36 -18.91 26.96
CA ALA A 30 32.25 -18.80 28.12
C ALA A 30 31.41 -18.87 29.39
N GLN A 31 31.55 -19.99 30.08
CA GLN A 31 31.06 -20.24 31.43
C GLN A 31 31.91 -19.52 32.48
N THR A 32 31.31 -19.14 33.60
CA THR A 32 31.90 -19.43 34.91
C THR A 32 30.86 -19.51 35.98
N ALA A 33 31.07 -20.47 36.90
CA ALA A 33 30.21 -20.95 37.94
C ALA A 33 30.47 -20.31 39.31
N ASP A 34 29.59 -20.67 40.27
CA ASP A 34 29.69 -20.72 41.74
C ASP A 34 29.53 -19.41 42.55
N THR A 35 28.78 -19.35 43.58
CA THR A 35 28.69 -20.19 44.79
C THR A 35 27.46 -19.88 45.65
N GLN A 36 27.00 -20.88 46.38
CA GLN A 36 25.96 -20.87 47.42
C GLN A 36 26.32 -20.04 48.65
N GLU A 37 25.33 -19.51 49.38
CA GLU A 37 25.22 -19.81 50.83
C GLU A 37 23.85 -19.43 51.42
N ALA A 38 23.41 -20.26 52.34
CA ALA A 38 22.12 -20.25 53.01
C ALA A 38 22.19 -19.57 54.40
N ALA A 39 21.07 -19.04 54.92
CA ALA A 39 20.64 -19.18 56.30
C ALA A 39 19.24 -18.58 56.58
N ARG A 40 18.45 -19.30 57.37
CA ARG A 40 17.12 -19.01 57.96
C ARG A 40 17.27 -18.37 59.35
N PRO A 41 16.17 -18.21 60.15
CA PRO A 41 15.01 -17.32 60.10
C PRO A 41 14.78 -16.56 61.43
N SER A 42 13.84 -15.60 61.51
CA SER A 42 13.01 -15.40 62.74
C SER A 42 11.92 -14.33 62.57
N GLU A 43 10.74 -14.76 62.94
CA GLU A 43 9.65 -14.20 63.79
C GLU A 43 8.81 -12.96 63.39
N ARG A 44 7.54 -13.30 63.23
CA ARG A 44 6.24 -12.65 63.47
C ARG A 44 6.21 -11.29 64.17
N LYS A 45 5.44 -10.37 63.53
CA LYS A 45 4.37 -9.62 64.21
C LYS A 45 3.24 -9.25 63.24
N LYS A 46 2.00 -9.54 63.67
CA LYS A 46 0.74 -9.22 63.00
C LYS A 46 0.49 -7.71 63.02
N GLN A 47 0.13 -7.12 61.91
CA GLN A 47 -0.73 -5.93 61.86
C GLN A 47 -1.61 -5.89 60.60
N ALA A 48 -2.76 -5.23 60.76
CA ALA A 48 -4.00 -5.32 60.00
C ALA A 48 -3.93 -4.93 58.53
N LYS A 49 -4.81 -5.57 57.77
CA LYS A 49 -5.11 -5.35 56.34
C LYS A 49 -5.52 -3.89 56.02
N ARG A 50 -4.71 -3.21 55.20
CA ARG A 50 -5.21 -2.25 54.22
C ARG A 50 -4.82 -2.78 52.83
N LYS A 51 -5.83 -2.95 51.96
CA LYS A 51 -5.58 -3.30 50.53
C LYS A 51 -4.82 -2.18 49.89
N PRO A 52 -3.65 -2.41 49.24
CA PRO A 52 -3.03 -1.40 48.39
C PRO A 52 -3.78 -1.35 47.06
N ALA A 53 -4.06 -0.17 46.61
CA ALA A 53 -4.46 0.09 45.21
C ALA A 53 -3.33 -0.42 44.31
N LYS A 54 -3.65 -1.29 43.35
CA LYS A 54 -2.72 -1.74 42.34
C LYS A 54 -2.25 -0.53 41.54
N SER A 55 -0.94 -0.31 41.50
CA SER A 55 -0.32 0.74 40.73
C SER A 55 -0.55 0.48 39.23
N GLN A 56 -0.79 1.54 38.46
CA GLN A 56 -0.95 1.49 37.00
C GLN A 56 0.26 0.91 36.24
N ALA A 57 1.37 0.64 36.91
CA ALA A 57 2.58 0.08 36.31
C ALA A 57 2.49 -1.46 36.10
N GLU A 58 1.62 -2.19 36.81
CA GLU A 58 1.47 -3.65 36.61
C GLU A 58 0.51 -4.02 35.47
N GLN A 59 -0.22 -3.05 34.90
CA GLN A 59 -1.11 -3.28 33.74
C GLN A 59 -0.40 -3.18 32.37
N GLN A 60 0.88 -2.85 32.33
CA GLN A 60 1.65 -2.70 31.07
C GLN A 60 2.48 -3.93 30.69
N ALA A 61 2.46 -5.01 31.45
CA ALA A 61 3.35 -6.18 31.23
C ALA A 61 2.72 -7.36 30.49
N SER A 62 1.53 -7.23 29.91
CA SER A 62 0.97 -8.26 29.02
C SER A 62 0.92 -7.73 27.60
N SER A 63 1.67 -8.36 26.69
CA SER A 63 1.66 -8.04 25.26
C SER A 63 0.22 -7.96 24.76
N PRO A 64 -0.20 -6.83 24.14
CA PRO A 64 -1.61 -6.63 23.74
C PRO A 64 -2.07 -7.57 22.62
N VAL A 65 -1.16 -8.27 21.94
CA VAL A 65 -1.47 -9.19 20.84
C VAL A 65 -2.25 -10.43 21.31
N LEU A 66 -2.15 -10.82 22.59
CA LEU A 66 -2.82 -12.01 23.12
C LEU A 66 -4.31 -11.83 23.47
N ASN A 67 -4.84 -10.61 23.45
CA ASN A 67 -6.19 -10.33 23.93
C ASN A 67 -7.27 -10.15 22.85
N ALA A 68 -6.95 -10.15 21.55
CA ALA A 68 -7.94 -9.91 20.52
C ALA A 68 -8.99 -11.03 20.38
N TYR A 69 -8.63 -12.28 20.69
CA TYR A 69 -9.51 -13.43 20.53
C TYR A 69 -10.24 -13.91 21.80
N ALA A 70 -9.88 -13.41 22.96
CA ALA A 70 -10.56 -13.79 24.22
C ALA A 70 -11.91 -13.08 24.42
N GLN A 71 -12.43 -12.36 23.42
CA GLN A 71 -13.53 -11.44 23.61
C GLN A 71 -14.75 -11.70 22.69
N VAL A 72 -15.21 -12.94 22.65
CA VAL A 72 -16.61 -13.16 22.28
C VAL A 72 -17.47 -12.44 23.32
N GLY A 73 -18.10 -11.31 22.92
CA GLY A 73 -18.94 -10.49 23.81
C GLY A 73 -18.36 -9.15 24.28
N ARG A 74 -17.10 -8.82 24.04
CA ARG A 74 -16.58 -7.45 24.27
C ARG A 74 -16.74 -6.56 23.02
N ALA A 75 -16.88 -5.25 23.23
CA ALA A 75 -16.90 -4.30 22.14
C ALA A 75 -15.60 -4.49 21.29
N PRO A 76 -15.70 -4.50 19.95
CA PRO A 76 -14.49 -4.53 19.13
C PRO A 76 -13.59 -3.37 19.54
N VAL A 77 -12.28 -3.65 19.69
CA VAL A 77 -11.29 -2.62 19.96
C VAL A 77 -11.38 -1.62 18.84
N GLN A 78 -11.52 -0.33 19.16
CA GLN A 78 -11.51 0.70 18.14
C GLN A 78 -10.18 0.64 17.38
N ALA A 79 -10.20 0.72 16.05
CA ALA A 79 -9.00 0.64 15.23
C ALA A 79 -7.91 1.63 15.67
N LEU A 80 -8.30 2.84 16.09
CA LEU A 80 -7.37 3.84 16.63
C LEU A 80 -6.75 3.49 17.99
N ASP A 81 -7.29 2.52 18.74
CA ASP A 81 -6.68 2.00 19.97
C ASP A 81 -5.67 0.87 19.70
N THR A 82 -5.57 0.40 18.45
CA THR A 82 -4.62 -0.62 18.03
C THR A 82 -3.19 -0.08 18.05
N ILE A 83 -2.24 -0.95 18.40
CA ILE A 83 -0.82 -0.61 18.37
C ILE A 83 -0.33 -0.55 16.93
N THR A 84 0.43 0.50 16.63
CA THR A 84 1.15 0.71 15.38
C THR A 84 2.64 0.91 15.66
N VAL A 85 3.47 0.54 14.73
CA VAL A 85 4.89 0.92 14.68
C VAL A 85 5.19 1.83 13.48
N ALA A 86 4.20 2.05 12.62
CA ALA A 86 4.40 2.74 11.35
C ALA A 86 4.72 4.23 11.51
N ALA A 87 4.26 4.88 12.58
CA ALA A 87 4.47 6.31 12.79
C ALA A 87 5.85 6.67 13.33
N SER A 88 6.48 5.76 14.10
CA SER A 88 7.70 6.08 14.88
C SER A 88 8.73 4.96 14.93
N LYS A 89 8.52 3.82 14.30
CA LYS A 89 9.29 2.56 14.46
C LYS A 89 9.29 2.03 15.91
N THR A 90 8.44 2.58 16.78
CA THR A 90 8.22 2.14 18.16
C THR A 90 6.75 1.81 18.37
N GLU A 91 6.45 0.85 19.24
CA GLU A 91 5.08 0.46 19.55
C GLU A 91 4.34 1.60 20.28
N GLU A 92 3.26 2.10 19.67
CA GLU A 92 2.35 3.08 20.27
C GLU A 92 0.93 2.89 19.74
N ARG A 93 -0.09 3.33 20.47
CA ARG A 93 -1.45 3.28 19.93
C ARG A 93 -1.62 4.36 18.87
N ALA A 94 -2.33 4.04 17.80
CA ALA A 94 -2.56 4.96 16.69
C ALA A 94 -3.19 6.29 17.16
N ILE A 95 -4.09 6.25 18.16
CA ILE A 95 -4.71 7.46 18.72
C ILE A 95 -3.71 8.36 19.46
N ASP A 96 -2.67 7.78 20.06
CA ASP A 96 -1.68 8.53 20.83
C ASP A 96 -0.56 9.10 19.92
N ALA A 97 -0.38 8.57 18.71
CA ALA A 97 0.61 9.05 17.75
C ALA A 97 0.34 10.51 17.32
N LEU A 98 1.34 11.39 17.43
CA LEU A 98 1.28 12.80 16.98
C LEU A 98 1.46 12.90 15.44
N ALA A 99 0.65 12.13 14.72
CA ALA A 99 0.63 12.03 13.28
C ALA A 99 -0.76 11.56 12.81
N PRO A 100 -1.16 11.83 11.56
CA PRO A 100 -2.40 11.34 10.98
C PRO A 100 -2.28 9.85 10.61
N VAL A 101 -2.41 8.98 11.60
CA VAL A 101 -2.37 7.53 11.47
C VAL A 101 -3.77 6.96 11.42
N SER A 102 -4.05 6.08 10.47
CA SER A 102 -5.25 5.23 10.43
C SER A 102 -4.84 3.77 10.40
N ILE A 103 -5.64 2.92 11.04
CA ILE A 103 -5.43 1.47 11.05
C ILE A 103 -6.68 0.79 10.49
N VAL A 104 -6.46 -0.25 9.68
CA VAL A 104 -7.52 -1.19 9.27
C VAL A 104 -7.20 -2.56 9.86
N THR A 105 -8.06 -3.04 10.73
CA THR A 105 -7.86 -4.33 11.43
C THR A 105 -8.33 -5.51 10.58
N LEU A 106 -7.89 -6.72 10.94
CA LEU A 106 -8.33 -7.95 10.28
C LEU A 106 -9.86 -8.12 10.34
N GLU A 107 -10.47 -7.81 11.48
CA GLU A 107 -11.93 -7.91 11.65
C GLU A 107 -12.67 -6.97 10.69
N GLN A 108 -12.17 -5.74 10.53
CA GLN A 108 -12.72 -4.79 9.57
C GLN A 108 -12.58 -5.32 8.14
N ILE A 109 -11.41 -5.86 7.77
CA ILE A 109 -11.16 -6.45 6.44
C ILE A 109 -12.13 -7.60 6.18
N GLN A 110 -12.28 -8.52 7.13
CA GLN A 110 -13.19 -9.66 7.00
C GLN A 110 -14.65 -9.25 6.88
N GLY A 111 -15.08 -8.25 7.67
CA GLY A 111 -16.44 -7.70 7.61
C GLY A 111 -16.79 -7.06 6.26
N LEU A 112 -15.83 -6.44 5.60
CA LEU A 112 -16.02 -5.79 4.29
C LEU A 112 -16.09 -6.79 3.12
N GLN A 113 -15.53 -8.00 3.26
CA GLN A 113 -15.40 -8.97 2.18
C GLN A 113 -14.81 -8.35 0.90
N PRO A 114 -13.58 -7.79 0.96
CA PRO A 114 -13.05 -6.96 -0.11
C PRO A 114 -12.82 -7.76 -1.39
N LYS A 115 -13.12 -7.13 -2.54
CA LYS A 115 -12.78 -7.65 -3.87
C LYS A 115 -11.37 -7.28 -4.26
N ARG A 116 -11.07 -6.03 -3.99
CA ARG A 116 -9.82 -5.35 -4.30
C ARG A 116 -9.25 -4.77 -3.03
N LEU A 117 -7.98 -4.48 -3.07
CA LEU A 117 -7.31 -3.89 -1.93
C LEU A 117 -7.87 -2.49 -1.58
N SER A 118 -8.35 -1.74 -2.56
CA SER A 118 -8.99 -0.44 -2.37
C SER A 118 -10.23 -0.48 -1.48
N ASP A 119 -10.98 -1.59 -1.48
CA ASP A 119 -12.21 -1.73 -0.70
C ASP A 119 -11.97 -1.58 0.81
N ILE A 120 -10.77 -1.91 1.30
CA ILE A 120 -10.43 -1.83 2.73
C ILE A 120 -10.13 -0.41 3.21
N PHE A 121 -10.02 0.58 2.30
CA PHE A 121 -9.61 1.95 2.63
C PHE A 121 -10.75 2.99 2.54
N TYR A 122 -12.00 2.56 2.43
CA TYR A 122 -13.11 3.52 2.35
C TYR A 122 -13.15 4.46 3.56
N ASN A 123 -12.84 3.94 4.76
CA ASN A 123 -12.82 4.70 6.02
C ASN A 123 -11.46 5.37 6.32
N VAL A 124 -10.52 5.39 5.39
CA VAL A 124 -9.22 6.05 5.57
C VAL A 124 -9.23 7.41 4.88
N PRO A 125 -9.14 8.52 5.63
CA PRO A 125 -9.09 9.87 5.05
C PRO A 125 -7.83 10.07 4.22
N GLY A 126 -7.88 10.92 3.19
CA GLY A 126 -6.70 11.32 2.41
C GLY A 126 -6.08 10.21 1.55
N VAL A 127 -6.67 9.00 1.56
CA VAL A 127 -6.22 7.85 0.76
C VAL A 127 -7.23 7.52 -0.31
N THR A 128 -6.75 7.37 -1.53
CA THR A 128 -7.53 6.99 -2.71
C THR A 128 -6.70 6.08 -3.59
N PHE A 129 -7.33 5.55 -4.62
CA PHE A 129 -6.71 4.59 -5.53
C PHE A 129 -6.97 5.00 -6.97
N GLN A 130 -5.98 4.77 -7.80
CA GLN A 130 -6.20 4.74 -9.24
C GLN A 130 -6.67 3.34 -9.61
N GLU A 131 -7.94 3.21 -9.96
CA GLU A 131 -8.54 1.93 -10.30
C GLU A 131 -8.83 1.83 -11.80
N ARG A 132 -8.33 0.77 -12.39
CA ARG A 132 -8.76 0.30 -13.69
C ARG A 132 -9.53 -1.00 -13.48
N GLY A 133 -10.68 -1.13 -14.17
CA GLY A 133 -11.47 -2.35 -14.08
C GLY A 133 -10.72 -3.59 -14.57
N ASP A 134 -9.86 -3.42 -15.58
CA ASP A 134 -9.10 -4.44 -16.28
C ASP A 134 -7.68 -4.68 -15.73
N ASP A 135 -7.26 -3.97 -14.68
CA ASP A 135 -5.95 -4.15 -14.05
C ASP A 135 -6.10 -4.46 -12.55
N PRO A 136 -5.73 -5.64 -12.06
CA PRO A 136 -5.79 -5.97 -10.65
C PRO A 136 -4.67 -5.34 -9.81
N ALA A 137 -3.65 -4.75 -10.44
CA ALA A 137 -2.61 -4.04 -9.72
C ALA A 137 -3.17 -2.82 -8.99
N THR A 138 -2.61 -2.54 -7.82
CA THR A 138 -3.05 -1.45 -6.95
C THR A 138 -2.09 -0.27 -7.04
N VAL A 139 -2.62 0.93 -7.21
CA VAL A 139 -1.88 2.20 -7.16
C VAL A 139 -2.48 3.08 -6.07
N ILE A 140 -1.66 3.44 -5.08
CA ILE A 140 -2.11 4.21 -3.92
C ILE A 140 -1.77 5.70 -4.12
N ASN A 141 -2.74 6.54 -3.80
CA ASN A 141 -2.61 7.99 -3.75
C ASN A 141 -2.86 8.45 -2.30
N ILE A 142 -1.89 9.11 -1.70
CA ILE A 142 -2.03 9.78 -0.41
C ILE A 142 -1.89 11.28 -0.61
N ARG A 143 -2.95 12.03 -0.27
CA ARG A 143 -2.97 13.50 -0.34
C ARG A 143 -2.60 14.06 -1.71
N GLY A 144 -3.02 13.40 -2.79
CA GLY A 144 -2.68 13.81 -4.14
C GLY A 144 -1.24 13.46 -4.58
N LEU A 145 -0.49 12.74 -3.77
CA LEU A 145 0.82 12.22 -4.11
C LEU A 145 0.69 10.75 -4.49
N GLN A 146 0.98 10.46 -5.74
CA GLN A 146 0.84 9.17 -6.38
C GLN A 146 2.06 8.95 -7.28
N ASP A 147 2.22 7.73 -7.78
CA ASP A 147 3.20 7.31 -8.76
C ASP A 147 4.66 7.24 -8.29
N PHE A 148 5.42 6.38 -8.92
CA PHE A 148 6.88 6.25 -8.85
C PHE A 148 7.50 6.42 -7.45
N GLY A 149 6.81 5.90 -6.41
CA GLY A 149 7.35 5.90 -5.06
C GLY A 149 7.15 7.21 -4.29
N ARG A 150 6.14 8.02 -4.61
CA ARG A 150 5.72 9.14 -3.73
C ARG A 150 5.03 8.65 -2.46
N VAL A 151 4.45 7.45 -2.52
CA VAL A 151 3.94 6.70 -1.37
C VAL A 151 4.81 5.47 -1.16
N ALA A 152 5.33 5.28 0.05
CA ALA A 152 6.06 4.06 0.39
C ALA A 152 5.06 2.95 0.73
N VAL A 153 5.07 1.88 -0.05
CA VAL A 153 4.28 0.67 0.23
C VAL A 153 5.21 -0.42 0.73
N VAL A 154 4.88 -1.01 1.86
CA VAL A 154 5.63 -2.14 2.43
C VAL A 154 4.69 -3.29 2.79
N VAL A 155 5.12 -4.52 2.56
CA VAL A 155 4.42 -5.75 2.94
C VAL A 155 5.36 -6.56 3.82
N ASP A 156 4.98 -6.79 5.09
CA ASP A 156 5.84 -7.42 6.11
C ASP A 156 7.27 -6.83 6.14
N GLY A 157 7.38 -5.49 6.01
CA GLY A 157 8.64 -4.75 5.98
C GLY A 157 9.33 -4.64 4.63
N ALA A 158 8.92 -5.40 3.63
CA ALA A 158 9.52 -5.40 2.30
C ALA A 158 8.88 -4.35 1.37
N ARG A 159 9.72 -3.54 0.71
CA ARG A 159 9.30 -2.53 -0.26
C ARG A 159 8.60 -3.15 -1.47
N GLN A 160 7.55 -2.48 -1.93
CA GLN A 160 6.83 -2.79 -3.16
C GLN A 160 7.10 -1.69 -4.18
N ASN A 161 8.09 -1.89 -5.03
CA ASN A 161 8.61 -0.89 -5.97
C ASN A 161 8.30 -1.22 -7.44
N TYR A 162 7.33 -2.09 -7.72
CA TYR A 162 7.05 -2.53 -9.08
C TYR A 162 6.79 -1.34 -10.01
N GLN A 163 7.48 -1.34 -11.13
CA GLN A 163 7.44 -0.30 -12.14
C GLN A 163 6.99 -0.90 -13.47
N ARG A 164 5.79 -0.58 -13.86
CA ARG A 164 5.28 -0.79 -15.19
C ARG A 164 4.65 0.51 -15.64
N THR A 165 5.24 1.16 -16.64
CA THR A 165 4.60 2.33 -17.23
C THR A 165 3.77 1.94 -18.42
N GLY A 166 2.71 2.59 -18.58
CA GLY A 166 1.78 2.50 -19.69
C GLY A 166 0.46 3.07 -19.22
N HIS A 167 0.10 4.25 -19.72
CA HIS A 167 -1.21 4.86 -19.53
C HIS A 167 -1.85 4.54 -18.17
N ASN A 168 -1.40 5.20 -17.10
CA ASN A 168 -1.97 5.11 -15.74
C ASN A 168 -1.61 3.88 -14.88
N ALA A 169 -0.46 3.25 -15.08
CA ALA A 169 -0.04 2.11 -14.27
C ALA A 169 1.29 2.33 -13.55
N ASN A 170 1.55 3.54 -13.09
CA ASN A 170 2.82 3.92 -12.49
C ASN A 170 2.84 3.63 -11.00
N GLY A 171 3.88 2.97 -10.49
CA GLY A 171 4.06 2.70 -9.06
C GLY A 171 3.02 1.72 -8.49
N SER A 172 2.64 0.71 -9.26
CA SER A 172 1.67 -0.31 -8.86
C SER A 172 2.30 -1.48 -8.11
N PHE A 173 1.47 -2.25 -7.39
CA PHE A 173 1.87 -3.51 -6.76
C PHE A 173 0.69 -4.50 -6.75
N PHE A 174 0.99 -5.77 -6.48
CA PHE A 174 0.01 -6.84 -6.41
C PHE A 174 -0.08 -7.38 -4.99
N LEU A 175 -1.28 -7.39 -4.40
CA LEU A 175 -1.54 -7.97 -3.09
C LEU A 175 -3.01 -8.41 -2.99
N ASP A 176 -3.25 -9.70 -2.78
CA ASP A 176 -4.59 -10.23 -2.52
C ASP A 176 -5.06 -9.77 -1.12
N PRO A 177 -6.21 -9.08 -1.00
CA PRO A 177 -6.72 -8.64 0.29
C PRO A 177 -6.99 -9.78 1.28
N GLU A 178 -7.18 -11.03 0.82
CA GLU A 178 -7.36 -12.19 1.71
C GLU A 178 -6.07 -12.58 2.46
N LEU A 179 -4.89 -12.21 1.95
CA LEU A 179 -3.61 -12.41 2.65
C LEU A 179 -3.38 -11.38 3.75
N VAL A 180 -4.12 -10.27 3.75
CA VAL A 180 -3.87 -9.13 4.65
C VAL A 180 -4.41 -9.41 6.05
N GLY A 181 -3.55 -9.27 7.06
CA GLY A 181 -3.88 -9.37 8.49
C GLY A 181 -4.05 -8.02 9.18
N GLY A 182 -3.69 -6.91 8.51
CA GLY A 182 -3.86 -5.56 9.00
C GLY A 182 -3.09 -4.55 8.16
N VAL A 183 -3.48 -3.28 8.25
CA VAL A 183 -2.86 -2.18 7.50
C VAL A 183 -2.70 -0.97 8.39
N ASP A 184 -1.50 -0.42 8.40
CA ASP A 184 -1.19 0.88 9.00
C ASP A 184 -0.97 1.90 7.90
N VAL A 185 -1.62 3.05 8.00
CA VAL A 185 -1.46 4.17 7.07
C VAL A 185 -1.01 5.40 7.81
N VAL A 186 0.14 5.95 7.43
CA VAL A 186 0.63 7.23 7.94
C VAL A 186 0.64 8.23 6.79
N ARG A 187 -0.10 9.31 6.93
CA ARG A 187 -0.22 10.35 5.91
C ARG A 187 0.76 11.49 6.16
N GLY A 188 1.26 12.11 5.10
CA GLY A 188 2.30 13.13 5.16
C GLY A 188 3.71 12.55 5.19
N PRO A 189 4.75 13.38 5.08
CA PRO A 189 6.13 12.91 4.99
C PRO A 189 6.56 12.10 6.22
N THR A 190 6.85 10.85 6.00
CA THR A 190 7.43 9.90 6.95
C THR A 190 8.80 9.40 6.46
N ALA A 191 9.36 10.10 5.48
CA ALA A 191 10.67 9.76 4.92
C ALA A 191 11.78 9.77 5.98
N ASN A 192 11.59 10.46 7.08
CA ASN A 192 12.53 10.47 8.22
C ASN A 192 12.76 9.09 8.86
N ILE A 193 11.84 8.13 8.70
CA ILE A 193 11.99 6.76 9.24
C ILE A 193 11.82 5.66 8.20
N TYR A 194 11.23 5.97 7.02
CA TYR A 194 11.04 5.01 5.92
C TYR A 194 11.88 5.31 4.68
N GLY A 195 12.67 6.39 4.69
CA GLY A 195 13.55 6.76 3.60
C GLY A 195 12.86 7.27 2.35
N SER A 196 13.60 7.26 1.25
CA SER A 196 13.14 7.73 -0.04
C SER A 196 11.81 7.10 -0.44
N GLY A 197 10.89 7.94 -0.95
CA GLY A 197 9.59 7.50 -1.46
C GLY A 197 8.44 7.61 -0.45
N ALA A 198 8.64 8.30 0.67
CA ALA A 198 7.59 8.53 1.67
C ALA A 198 7.23 10.01 1.82
N ILE A 199 7.18 10.77 0.69
CA ILE A 199 6.79 12.20 0.71
C ILE A 199 5.28 12.40 0.85
N GLY A 200 4.47 11.45 0.38
CA GLY A 200 3.02 11.41 0.56
C GLY A 200 2.61 10.66 1.83
N GLY A 201 3.38 9.69 2.22
CA GLY A 201 3.11 8.83 3.36
C GLY A 201 3.58 7.39 3.18
N VAL A 202 3.17 6.54 4.10
CA VAL A 202 3.48 5.11 4.13
C VAL A 202 2.19 4.30 4.26
N VAL A 203 2.10 3.20 3.53
CA VAL A 203 1.11 2.14 3.74
C VAL A 203 1.86 0.86 4.07
N ALA A 204 1.72 0.39 5.30
CA ALA A 204 2.37 -0.81 5.80
C ALA A 204 1.32 -1.93 5.96
N PHE A 205 1.44 -2.96 5.12
CA PHE A 205 0.62 -4.16 5.19
C PHE A 205 1.33 -5.21 6.04
N ARG A 206 0.60 -5.75 6.99
CA ARG A 206 0.93 -6.99 7.67
C ARG A 206 0.14 -8.12 7.02
N THR A 207 0.78 -9.17 6.55
CA THR A 207 0.06 -10.37 6.12
C THR A 207 -0.38 -11.19 7.34
N LYS A 208 -1.38 -12.07 7.14
CA LYS A 208 -1.85 -12.98 8.19
C LYS A 208 -0.70 -13.75 8.85
N ASP A 209 -0.85 -14.07 10.12
CA ASP A 209 0.13 -14.76 10.94
C ASP A 209 -0.56 -15.80 11.84
N ILE A 210 0.20 -16.59 12.58
CA ILE A 210 -0.32 -17.64 13.46
C ILE A 210 -1.38 -17.13 14.43
N ASN A 211 -1.19 -15.93 15.01
CA ASN A 211 -2.12 -15.33 15.95
C ASN A 211 -3.45 -14.88 15.32
N ASP A 212 -3.55 -14.84 14.00
CA ASP A 212 -4.78 -14.53 13.27
C ASP A 212 -5.67 -15.78 13.10
N VAL A 213 -5.12 -16.98 13.35
CA VAL A 213 -5.80 -18.26 13.17
C VAL A 213 -5.79 -19.12 14.45
N VAL A 214 -4.64 -19.33 15.07
CA VAL A 214 -4.54 -20.12 16.31
C VAL A 214 -4.90 -19.26 17.51
N ARG A 215 -6.02 -19.55 18.14
CA ARG A 215 -6.59 -18.77 19.25
C ARG A 215 -5.83 -18.98 20.56
N PRO A 216 -5.99 -18.09 21.54
CA PRO A 216 -5.44 -18.29 22.88
C PRO A 216 -5.92 -19.60 23.49
N GLY A 217 -4.99 -20.43 23.97
CA GLY A 217 -5.25 -21.74 24.54
C GLY A 217 -5.32 -22.89 23.52
N GLU A 218 -5.17 -22.61 22.23
CA GLU A 218 -5.05 -23.63 21.18
C GLU A 218 -3.57 -23.85 20.83
N HIS A 219 -3.19 -25.09 20.56
CA HIS A 219 -1.88 -25.45 19.99
C HIS A 219 -1.88 -25.42 18.47
N TRP A 220 -3.02 -25.65 17.84
CA TRP A 220 -3.18 -25.59 16.40
C TRP A 220 -4.54 -24.99 16.03
N GLY A 221 -4.63 -24.43 14.85
CA GLY A 221 -5.89 -23.92 14.30
C GLY A 221 -5.87 -23.89 12.80
N VAL A 222 -7.04 -24.06 12.18
CA VAL A 222 -7.27 -23.96 10.74
C VAL A 222 -8.54 -23.17 10.49
N ASP A 223 -8.43 -22.11 9.71
CA ASP A 223 -9.56 -21.32 9.19
C ASP A 223 -9.80 -21.69 7.73
N MET A 224 -11.03 -22.07 7.40
CA MET A 224 -11.50 -22.26 6.04
C MET A 224 -12.54 -21.18 5.72
N THR A 225 -12.34 -20.46 4.62
CA THR A 225 -13.29 -19.44 4.17
C THR A 225 -13.74 -19.72 2.75
N GLY A 226 -15.06 -19.69 2.53
CA GLY A 226 -15.66 -19.71 1.21
C GLY A 226 -16.60 -18.52 1.04
N SER A 227 -16.54 -17.84 -0.09
CA SER A 227 -17.48 -16.78 -0.40
C SER A 227 -17.87 -16.75 -1.88
N TYR A 228 -19.09 -16.23 -2.14
CA TYR A 228 -19.63 -16.06 -3.46
C TYR A 228 -20.26 -14.68 -3.60
N GLY A 229 -20.14 -14.09 -4.79
CA GLY A 229 -20.79 -12.81 -5.12
C GLY A 229 -21.50 -12.85 -6.47
N SER A 230 -22.66 -12.20 -6.54
CA SER A 230 -23.37 -11.96 -7.79
C SER A 230 -22.58 -11.00 -8.70
N ASN A 231 -23.17 -10.62 -9.83
CA ASN A 231 -22.55 -9.74 -10.83
C ASN A 231 -21.26 -10.33 -11.41
N ASN A 232 -21.43 -11.50 -12.05
CA ASN A 232 -20.45 -12.35 -12.72
C ASN A 232 -19.60 -13.25 -11.84
N ALA A 233 -20.29 -14.15 -11.14
CA ALA A 233 -19.77 -15.39 -10.58
C ALA A 233 -18.41 -15.24 -9.89
N ARG A 234 -18.39 -14.47 -8.81
CA ARG A 234 -17.21 -14.31 -8.01
C ARG A 234 -17.11 -15.41 -6.97
N GLY A 235 -16.07 -16.21 -7.05
CA GLY A 235 -15.76 -17.22 -6.05
C GLY A 235 -14.44 -16.91 -5.33
N LEU A 236 -14.42 -17.13 -4.00
CA LEU A 236 -13.23 -17.13 -3.17
C LEU A 236 -13.25 -18.40 -2.31
N GLY A 237 -12.13 -19.12 -2.30
CA GLY A 237 -11.83 -20.15 -1.31
C GLY A 237 -10.48 -19.86 -0.68
N SER A 238 -10.39 -19.93 0.65
CA SER A 238 -9.11 -19.82 1.36
C SER A 238 -9.02 -20.83 2.49
N ILE A 239 -7.78 -21.25 2.76
CA ILE A 239 -7.43 -22.09 3.91
C ILE A 239 -6.16 -21.51 4.54
N PHE A 240 -6.20 -21.24 5.84
CA PHE A 240 -5.04 -20.83 6.63
C PHE A 240 -4.95 -21.70 7.88
N GLY A 241 -3.75 -22.19 8.17
CA GLY A 241 -3.53 -23.03 9.34
C GLY A 241 -2.22 -22.71 10.03
N GLY A 242 -2.15 -23.01 11.30
CA GLY A 242 -0.95 -22.84 12.09
C GLY A 242 -0.86 -23.83 13.22
N VAL A 243 0.36 -24.07 13.69
CA VAL A 243 0.67 -24.91 14.84
C VAL A 243 1.78 -24.27 15.68
N ARG A 244 1.58 -24.24 16.97
CA ARG A 244 2.60 -23.94 18.00
C ARG A 244 3.28 -25.26 18.33
N ALA A 245 4.27 -25.63 17.49
CA ALA A 245 4.93 -26.93 17.56
C ALA A 245 5.72 -27.08 18.87
N ASP A 246 6.20 -25.97 19.43
CA ASP A 246 6.94 -25.85 20.68
C ASP A 246 6.67 -24.45 21.24
N PRO A 247 6.83 -24.17 22.55
CA PRO A 247 6.70 -22.81 23.09
C PRO A 247 7.54 -21.76 22.37
N ASN A 248 8.61 -22.19 21.69
CA ASN A 248 9.53 -21.32 20.96
C ASN A 248 9.36 -21.38 19.44
N VAL A 249 8.50 -22.25 18.88
CA VAL A 249 8.41 -22.46 17.43
C VAL A 249 6.94 -22.44 16.97
N ASP A 250 6.63 -21.48 16.13
CA ASP A 250 5.36 -21.38 15.43
C ASP A 250 5.55 -21.64 13.94
N ILE A 251 4.64 -22.39 13.34
CA ILE A 251 4.56 -22.64 11.89
C ILE A 251 3.17 -22.24 11.42
N PHE A 252 3.09 -21.42 10.41
CA PHE A 252 1.86 -20.91 9.83
C PHE A 252 1.92 -20.92 8.32
N GLY A 253 0.79 -21.17 7.67
CA GLY A 253 0.68 -21.09 6.22
C GLY A 253 -0.75 -21.15 5.72
N GLY A 254 -0.93 -20.80 4.46
CA GLY A 254 -2.24 -20.86 3.83
C GLY A 254 -2.21 -20.59 2.34
N ALA A 255 -3.36 -20.85 1.71
CA ALA A 255 -3.57 -20.65 0.30
C ALA A 255 -4.93 -20.01 0.03
N VAL A 256 -4.99 -19.26 -1.05
CA VAL A 256 -6.18 -18.55 -1.53
C VAL A 256 -6.34 -18.82 -3.02
N TYR A 257 -7.56 -19.09 -3.44
CA TYR A 257 -7.94 -19.06 -4.84
C TYR A 257 -9.18 -18.19 -5.02
N ARG A 258 -9.10 -17.27 -5.97
CA ARG A 258 -10.16 -16.32 -6.27
C ARG A 258 -10.38 -16.25 -7.78
N THR A 259 -11.63 -16.23 -8.21
CA THR A 259 -12.00 -16.04 -9.61
C THR A 259 -13.19 -15.11 -9.75
N GLN A 260 -13.19 -14.32 -10.79
CA GLN A 260 -14.33 -13.48 -11.18
C GLN A 260 -14.39 -13.32 -12.69
N GLY A 261 -15.61 -13.27 -13.23
CA GLY A 261 -15.87 -12.88 -14.61
C GLY A 261 -15.94 -11.35 -14.78
N ASN A 262 -16.28 -10.88 -15.98
CA ASN A 262 -16.51 -9.48 -16.24
C ASN A 262 -17.75 -8.99 -15.48
N TYR A 263 -17.63 -7.88 -14.75
CA TYR A 263 -18.76 -7.31 -14.03
C TYR A 263 -19.66 -6.43 -14.94
N LYS A 264 -20.90 -6.23 -14.51
CA LYS A 264 -21.82 -5.24 -15.08
C LYS A 264 -21.80 -3.99 -14.20
N ASP A 265 -21.83 -2.82 -14.84
CA ASP A 265 -21.97 -1.53 -14.20
C ASP A 265 -23.41 -1.25 -13.70
N GLY A 266 -23.64 -0.08 -13.09
CA GLY A 266 -24.96 0.33 -12.60
C GLY A 266 -26.01 0.53 -13.71
N ALA A 267 -25.62 0.68 -14.97
CA ALA A 267 -26.50 0.72 -16.13
C ALA A 267 -26.79 -0.67 -16.72
N GLY A 268 -26.18 -1.74 -16.16
CA GLY A 268 -26.32 -3.11 -16.64
C GLY A 268 -25.38 -3.48 -17.80
N THR A 269 -24.49 -2.60 -18.19
CA THR A 269 -23.50 -2.85 -19.26
C THR A 269 -22.36 -3.69 -18.73
N GLU A 270 -22.01 -4.78 -19.43
CA GLU A 270 -20.84 -5.60 -19.09
C GLU A 270 -19.55 -4.87 -19.48
N ILE A 271 -18.63 -4.79 -18.52
CA ILE A 271 -17.32 -4.16 -18.72
C ILE A 271 -16.31 -5.25 -19.01
N GLY A 272 -15.88 -5.30 -20.25
CA GLY A 272 -14.95 -6.33 -20.75
C GLY A 272 -13.57 -6.27 -20.05
N ASN A 273 -12.91 -7.41 -19.99
CA ASN A 273 -11.59 -7.61 -19.39
C ASN A 273 -11.48 -7.26 -17.90
N THR A 274 -12.60 -7.25 -17.18
CA THR A 274 -12.62 -7.06 -15.72
C THR A 274 -12.59 -8.37 -14.94
N GLY A 275 -12.64 -9.51 -15.65
CA GLY A 275 -12.44 -10.83 -15.09
C GLY A 275 -10.98 -11.11 -14.78
N ASN A 276 -10.74 -11.89 -13.73
CA ASN A 276 -9.40 -12.36 -13.35
C ASN A 276 -9.46 -13.64 -12.52
N GLU A 277 -8.32 -14.31 -12.46
CA GLU A 277 -8.05 -15.44 -11.58
C GLU A 277 -6.81 -15.14 -10.75
N ILE A 278 -6.86 -15.41 -9.45
CA ILE A 278 -5.77 -15.14 -8.52
C ILE A 278 -5.55 -16.38 -7.67
N ALA A 279 -4.32 -16.90 -7.68
CA ALA A 279 -3.85 -17.93 -6.76
C ALA A 279 -2.76 -17.32 -5.87
N SER A 280 -2.90 -17.48 -4.54
CA SER A 280 -1.96 -16.89 -3.59
C SER A 280 -1.60 -17.90 -2.50
N GLY A 281 -0.36 -17.83 -2.02
CA GLY A 281 0.14 -18.64 -0.91
C GLY A 281 0.98 -17.81 0.05
N LEU A 282 0.92 -18.19 1.32
CA LEU A 282 1.66 -17.55 2.41
C LEU A 282 2.20 -18.60 3.35
N MET A 283 3.44 -18.43 3.81
CA MET A 283 4.07 -19.27 4.83
C MET A 283 4.89 -18.41 5.78
N LYS A 284 4.81 -18.68 7.08
CA LYS A 284 5.65 -18.05 8.11
C LYS A 284 6.15 -19.09 9.12
N VAL A 285 7.41 -18.95 9.51
CA VAL A 285 8.01 -19.72 10.60
C VAL A 285 8.60 -18.73 11.59
N THR A 286 8.19 -18.82 12.84
CA THR A 286 8.69 -17.96 13.94
C THR A 286 9.42 -18.82 14.94
N VAL A 287 10.65 -18.44 15.28
CA VAL A 287 11.50 -19.11 16.28
C VAL A 287 11.91 -18.10 17.35
N ARG A 288 11.79 -18.48 18.64
CA ARG A 288 12.17 -17.68 19.81
C ARG A 288 13.32 -18.37 20.54
N PRO A 289 14.59 -18.19 20.05
CA PRO A 289 15.73 -18.97 20.56
C PRO A 289 16.13 -18.62 21.99
N ALA A 290 15.77 -17.43 22.47
CA ALA A 290 16.03 -16.96 23.83
C ALA A 290 15.03 -15.88 24.22
N ALA A 291 14.94 -15.59 25.52
CA ALA A 291 14.04 -14.56 26.04
C ALA A 291 14.28 -13.19 25.38
N GLY A 292 13.21 -12.63 24.82
CA GLY A 292 13.25 -11.34 24.10
C GLY A 292 13.64 -11.45 22.62
N HIS A 293 14.14 -12.59 22.13
CA HIS A 293 14.48 -12.78 20.72
C HIS A 293 13.35 -13.45 19.95
N GLU A 294 13.05 -12.93 18.78
CA GLU A 294 12.14 -13.52 17.80
C GLU A 294 12.76 -13.44 16.42
N VAL A 295 12.93 -14.57 15.76
CA VAL A 295 13.36 -14.69 14.36
C VAL A 295 12.17 -15.21 13.57
N LYS A 296 11.78 -14.48 12.52
CA LYS A 296 10.65 -14.83 11.68
C LYS A 296 11.09 -14.90 10.22
N PHE A 297 10.85 -16.03 9.60
CA PHE A 297 10.93 -16.22 8.15
C PHE A 297 9.52 -16.11 7.57
N GLY A 298 9.35 -15.36 6.50
CA GLY A 298 8.11 -15.22 5.74
C GLY A 298 8.33 -15.45 4.26
N ALA A 299 7.40 -16.13 3.61
CA ALA A 299 7.38 -16.30 2.15
C ALA A 299 5.94 -16.10 1.63
N MET A 300 5.79 -15.38 0.54
CA MET A 300 4.53 -15.14 -0.14
C MET A 300 4.70 -15.36 -1.64
N PHE A 301 3.70 -16.01 -2.24
CA PHE A 301 3.58 -16.17 -3.67
C PHE A 301 2.19 -15.75 -4.14
N GLN A 302 2.11 -15.07 -5.27
CA GLN A 302 0.86 -14.69 -5.91
C GLN A 302 0.98 -14.82 -7.42
N ASP A 303 -0.07 -15.32 -8.06
CA ASP A 303 -0.23 -15.50 -9.51
C ASP A 303 -1.55 -14.87 -9.94
N TYR A 304 -1.48 -13.85 -10.78
CA TYR A 304 -2.62 -13.07 -11.29
C TYR A 304 -2.75 -13.31 -12.79
N LYS A 305 -3.85 -13.93 -13.21
CA LYS A 305 -4.21 -14.09 -14.62
C LYS A 305 -5.36 -13.17 -14.98
N TYR A 306 -5.14 -12.26 -15.91
CA TYR A 306 -6.10 -11.25 -16.30
C TYR A 306 -5.88 -10.79 -17.74
N SER A 307 -6.79 -10.00 -18.27
CA SER A 307 -6.62 -9.33 -19.56
C SER A 307 -6.63 -7.82 -19.38
N ILE A 308 -5.61 -7.15 -19.89
CA ILE A 308 -5.51 -5.68 -19.82
C ILE A 308 -5.69 -5.08 -21.21
N GLY A 309 -6.37 -3.94 -21.28
CA GLY A 309 -6.72 -3.25 -22.52
C GLY A 309 -8.18 -3.47 -22.87
N GLN A 310 -8.62 -2.85 -23.95
CA GLN A 310 -10.03 -2.85 -24.28
C GLN A 310 -10.29 -3.22 -25.72
N GLN A 311 -11.21 -4.14 -25.89
CA GLN A 311 -11.83 -4.49 -27.12
C GLN A 311 -13.19 -3.79 -27.17
N ASN A 312 -13.34 -2.78 -28.04
CA ASN A 312 -14.62 -2.08 -28.27
C ASN A 312 -15.35 -1.68 -26.98
N ARG A 313 -14.91 -0.64 -26.30
CA ARG A 313 -15.78 -0.02 -25.30
C ARG A 313 -17.01 0.52 -26.03
N GLY A 314 -18.18 -0.02 -25.69
CA GLY A 314 -19.46 0.46 -26.19
C GLY A 314 -19.53 1.97 -26.05
N ALA A 315 -19.89 2.66 -27.12
CA ALA A 315 -20.08 4.10 -27.11
C ALA A 315 -21.21 4.44 -26.14
N THR A 316 -20.86 4.82 -24.94
CA THR A 316 -21.81 5.40 -23.97
C THR A 316 -21.86 6.92 -24.06
N THR A 317 -21.15 7.50 -25.01
CA THR A 317 -21.23 8.94 -25.30
C THR A 317 -21.72 9.13 -26.73
N THR A 318 -22.60 10.09 -26.93
CA THR A 318 -23.13 10.55 -28.21
C THR A 318 -22.07 11.16 -29.15
N ALA A 319 -20.82 11.18 -28.77
CA ALA A 319 -19.71 11.68 -29.53
C ALA A 319 -18.91 10.51 -30.14
N ALA A 320 -19.02 10.32 -31.42
CA ALA A 320 -18.30 9.41 -32.32
C ALA A 320 -18.24 7.92 -31.90
N PRO A 321 -18.56 6.98 -32.78
CA PRO A 321 -18.48 5.57 -32.46
C PRO A 321 -17.04 5.19 -32.13
N LEU A 322 -16.82 4.55 -31.00
CA LEU A 322 -15.53 4.01 -30.50
C LEU A 322 -14.86 3.04 -31.50
N ALA A 323 -15.56 2.56 -32.51
CA ALA A 323 -15.00 1.87 -33.66
C ALA A 323 -13.94 2.68 -34.42
N ALA A 324 -13.89 4.00 -34.21
CA ALA A 324 -12.91 4.89 -34.81
C ALA A 324 -11.67 5.13 -33.95
N ILE A 325 -11.61 4.64 -32.67
CA ILE A 325 -10.42 4.79 -31.86
C ILE A 325 -9.39 3.80 -32.37
N ALA A 326 -8.53 4.31 -33.19
CA ALA A 326 -7.38 3.62 -33.71
C ALA A 326 -6.48 3.20 -32.54
N GLY A 327 -6.23 1.88 -32.34
CA GLY A 327 -5.24 1.37 -31.40
C GLY A 327 -5.76 0.58 -30.21
N SER A 328 -7.02 0.15 -30.17
CA SER A 328 -7.49 -0.81 -29.14
C SER A 328 -6.68 -2.09 -29.19
N SER A 329 -6.07 -2.44 -28.10
CA SER A 329 -5.29 -3.68 -27.92
C SER A 329 -5.66 -4.33 -26.62
N VAL A 330 -5.68 -5.67 -26.63
CA VAL A 330 -5.85 -6.47 -25.41
C VAL A 330 -4.65 -7.39 -25.25
N TYR A 331 -4.16 -7.49 -24.03
CA TYR A 331 -3.08 -8.38 -23.65
C TYR A 331 -3.57 -9.33 -22.56
N ALA A 332 -3.48 -10.63 -22.80
CA ALA A 332 -3.53 -11.62 -21.72
C ALA A 332 -2.26 -11.45 -20.88
N SER A 333 -2.43 -11.30 -19.59
CA SER A 333 -1.37 -10.98 -18.62
C SER A 333 -1.29 -12.06 -17.56
N ASP A 334 -0.07 -12.49 -17.24
CA ASP A 334 0.29 -13.40 -16.17
C ASP A 334 1.29 -12.65 -15.28
N ALA A 335 0.82 -12.18 -14.09
CA ALA A 335 1.65 -11.42 -13.18
C ALA A 335 1.92 -12.24 -11.91
N LYS A 336 3.20 -12.49 -11.62
CA LYS A 336 3.66 -13.26 -10.46
C LYS A 336 4.43 -12.38 -9.52
N ASN A 337 4.12 -12.51 -8.22
CA ASN A 337 4.81 -11.82 -7.16
C ASN A 337 5.36 -12.83 -6.15
N TYR A 338 6.68 -12.80 -5.93
CA TYR A 338 7.40 -13.63 -4.97
C TYR A 338 8.03 -12.73 -3.92
N LEU A 339 7.69 -12.91 -2.67
CA LEU A 339 8.26 -12.17 -1.55
C LEU A 339 8.87 -13.12 -0.54
N GLY A 340 10.10 -12.85 -0.15
CA GLY A 340 10.79 -13.51 0.97
C GLY A 340 11.24 -12.48 1.99
N THR A 341 11.02 -12.76 3.28
CA THR A 341 11.45 -11.89 4.40
C THR A 341 12.11 -12.73 5.48
N LEU A 342 13.16 -12.19 6.08
CA LEU A 342 13.77 -12.69 7.30
C LEU A 342 13.90 -11.53 8.28
N SER A 343 13.20 -11.60 9.39
CA SER A 343 13.26 -10.57 10.44
C SER A 343 13.79 -11.14 11.74
N TRP A 344 14.56 -10.33 12.44
CA TRP A 344 15.03 -10.61 13.79
C TRP A 344 14.68 -9.43 14.70
N LYS A 345 13.79 -9.67 15.63
CA LYS A 345 13.38 -8.73 16.68
C LYS A 345 14.01 -9.12 17.99
N TYR A 346 14.56 -8.14 18.71
CA TYR A 346 14.88 -8.27 20.13
C TYR A 346 14.14 -7.21 20.91
N SER A 347 13.33 -7.64 21.86
CA SER A 347 12.62 -6.76 22.79
C SER A 347 12.43 -7.50 24.10
N LYS A 348 13.19 -7.10 25.13
CA LYS A 348 13.15 -7.70 26.45
C LYS A 348 12.67 -6.68 27.47
N PRO A 349 11.62 -6.99 28.26
CA PRO A 349 11.18 -6.12 29.35
C PRO A 349 12.33 -5.80 30.31
N GLY A 350 12.55 -4.50 30.58
CA GLY A 350 13.62 -4.01 31.43
C GLY A 350 14.98 -3.78 30.75
N ASP A 351 15.14 -4.15 29.50
CA ASP A 351 16.27 -3.71 28.69
C ASP A 351 15.95 -2.33 28.07
N ASN A 352 16.61 -1.32 28.55
CA ASN A 352 16.42 0.04 28.09
C ASN A 352 17.37 0.44 26.95
N TRP A 353 18.41 -0.36 26.68
CA TRP A 353 19.42 -0.06 25.67
C TRP A 353 19.09 -0.65 24.31
N PHE A 354 18.51 -1.86 24.33
CA PHE A 354 18.25 -2.63 23.11
C PHE A 354 16.76 -2.99 22.98
N ASP A 355 16.15 -2.47 21.93
CA ASP A 355 14.85 -2.84 21.40
C ASP A 355 14.97 -2.71 19.90
N TRP A 356 15.47 -3.77 19.24
CA TRP A 356 15.88 -3.70 17.86
C TRP A 356 15.05 -4.57 16.95
N ASN A 357 14.99 -4.16 15.70
CA ASN A 357 14.40 -4.92 14.62
C ASN A 357 15.32 -4.85 13.40
N ALA A 358 15.61 -6.02 12.83
CA ALA A 358 16.37 -6.13 11.59
C ALA A 358 15.60 -7.00 10.62
N THR A 359 15.36 -6.51 9.40
CA THR A 359 14.66 -7.24 8.35
C THR A 359 15.47 -7.21 7.06
N VAL A 360 15.69 -8.39 6.48
CA VAL A 360 16.23 -8.56 5.13
C VAL A 360 15.12 -9.13 4.26
N TYR A 361 14.99 -8.64 3.05
CA TYR A 361 13.94 -9.08 2.15
C TYR A 361 14.38 -9.15 0.69
N GLY A 362 13.68 -10.00 -0.07
CA GLY A 362 13.74 -10.05 -1.51
C GLY A 362 12.34 -10.09 -2.11
N ASN A 363 12.10 -9.26 -3.10
CA ASN A 363 10.83 -9.20 -3.82
C ASN A 363 11.08 -9.30 -5.31
N ARG A 364 10.39 -10.24 -5.99
CA ARG A 364 10.41 -10.39 -7.45
C ARG A 364 9.01 -10.27 -7.98
N VAL A 365 8.82 -9.36 -8.94
CA VAL A 365 7.56 -9.21 -9.68
C VAL A 365 7.83 -9.42 -11.17
N GLU A 366 7.16 -10.40 -11.73
CA GLU A 366 7.18 -10.72 -13.16
C GLU A 366 5.79 -10.42 -13.74
N ASN A 367 5.71 -9.83 -14.91
CA ASN A 367 4.44 -9.67 -15.63
C ASN A 367 4.66 -9.96 -17.11
N ASP A 368 4.26 -11.14 -17.53
CA ASP A 368 4.32 -11.58 -18.90
C ASP A 368 2.99 -11.32 -19.60
N GLN A 369 3.06 -10.72 -20.76
CA GLN A 369 1.89 -10.31 -21.53
C GLN A 369 1.96 -10.81 -22.96
N VAL A 370 0.83 -11.35 -23.45
CA VAL A 370 0.66 -11.78 -24.82
C VAL A 370 -0.48 -10.97 -25.45
N LYS A 371 -0.23 -10.34 -26.58
CA LYS A 371 -1.29 -9.61 -27.30
C LYS A 371 -2.30 -10.60 -27.86
N THR A 372 -3.57 -10.46 -27.47
CA THR A 372 -4.68 -11.33 -27.91
C THR A 372 -5.62 -10.64 -28.90
N TYR A 373 -5.62 -9.30 -28.91
CA TYR A 373 -6.48 -8.53 -29.79
C TYR A 373 -5.78 -7.23 -30.27
N ASN A 374 -6.01 -6.90 -31.53
CA ASN A 374 -5.63 -5.61 -32.12
C ASN A 374 -6.66 -5.25 -33.20
N ASN A 375 -7.40 -4.15 -33.04
CA ASN A 375 -8.45 -3.73 -33.97
C ASN A 375 -7.96 -3.36 -35.38
N ARG A 376 -6.67 -3.14 -35.56
CA ARG A 376 -6.07 -2.74 -36.86
C ARG A 376 -5.72 -3.92 -37.75
N ILE A 377 -5.76 -5.15 -37.25
CA ILE A 377 -5.52 -6.36 -38.07
C ILE A 377 -6.68 -6.60 -39.03
N THR A 378 -7.90 -6.15 -38.70
CA THR A 378 -9.11 -6.38 -39.49
C THR A 378 -9.25 -5.44 -40.69
N THR A 379 -8.44 -4.38 -40.80
CA THR A 379 -8.54 -3.37 -41.87
C THR A 379 -7.42 -3.43 -42.93
N GLY A 380 -6.96 -4.62 -43.23
CA GLY A 380 -6.16 -4.85 -44.44
C GLY A 380 -4.68 -4.46 -44.34
N GLY A 381 -3.90 -5.45 -44.07
CA GLY A 381 -2.53 -5.59 -44.55
C GLY A 381 -1.50 -4.56 -44.10
N GLY A 382 -0.46 -5.00 -43.48
CA GLY A 382 0.78 -4.29 -43.39
C GLY A 382 1.34 -3.93 -42.02
N ILE A 383 0.55 -4.02 -40.97
CA ILE A 383 1.02 -3.63 -39.60
C ILE A 383 1.77 -4.75 -38.90
N CYS A 384 1.49 -5.98 -39.27
CA CYS A 384 2.08 -7.19 -38.66
C CYS A 384 3.11 -7.87 -39.57
N THR A 385 3.67 -7.20 -40.58
CA THR A 385 4.75 -7.79 -41.38
C THR A 385 6.04 -7.86 -40.58
N LEU A 386 6.63 -9.06 -40.53
CA LEU A 386 7.99 -9.28 -40.08
C LEU A 386 8.95 -8.27 -40.72
N GLY A 387 9.68 -7.51 -39.95
CA GLY A 387 10.70 -6.59 -40.41
C GLY A 387 10.30 -5.13 -40.50
N ASN A 388 9.14 -4.70 -39.96
CA ASN A 388 8.84 -3.28 -39.82
C ASN A 388 9.32 -2.78 -38.42
N PRO A 389 10.51 -2.19 -38.33
CA PRO A 389 11.07 -1.75 -37.03
C PRO A 389 10.35 -0.54 -36.44
N GLY A 390 9.41 0.07 -37.14
CA GLY A 390 8.69 1.25 -36.67
C GLY A 390 7.46 0.97 -35.78
N ASN A 391 7.09 -0.27 -35.57
CA ASN A 391 5.97 -0.62 -34.70
C ASN A 391 6.47 -1.13 -33.35
N ASN A 392 6.78 -0.20 -32.51
CA ASN A 392 7.17 -0.44 -31.14
C ASN A 392 6.08 -1.20 -30.37
N ILE A 393 6.53 -2.08 -29.47
CA ILE A 393 5.71 -2.79 -28.48
C ILE A 393 4.77 -3.80 -29.16
N SER A 394 5.27 -5.04 -29.35
CA SER A 394 4.45 -6.20 -29.70
C SER A 394 3.24 -5.83 -30.58
N GLY A 395 3.49 -5.50 -31.85
CA GLY A 395 2.48 -4.95 -32.75
C GLY A 395 1.38 -5.94 -33.14
N CYS A 396 1.69 -7.24 -33.18
CA CYS A 396 0.81 -8.28 -33.70
C CYS A 396 0.16 -9.12 -32.61
N VAL A 397 -0.97 -9.75 -32.94
CA VAL A 397 -1.55 -10.79 -32.09
C VAL A 397 -0.55 -11.94 -31.97
N GLY A 398 -0.33 -12.41 -30.75
CA GLY A 398 0.68 -13.42 -30.41
C GLY A 398 2.03 -12.85 -29.99
N ASP A 399 2.29 -11.56 -30.19
CA ASP A 399 3.51 -10.91 -29.70
C ASP A 399 3.53 -10.86 -28.17
N LYS A 400 4.73 -11.05 -27.60
CA LYS A 400 4.96 -11.10 -26.16
C LYS A 400 5.78 -9.92 -25.68
N ARG A 401 5.47 -9.46 -24.48
CA ARG A 401 6.28 -8.50 -23.74
C ARG A 401 6.37 -8.91 -22.28
N GLY A 402 7.46 -8.62 -21.63
CA GLY A 402 7.69 -8.96 -20.24
C GLY A 402 8.25 -7.80 -19.45
N TYR A 403 7.91 -7.74 -18.18
CA TYR A 403 8.39 -6.79 -17.19
C TYR A 403 8.86 -7.57 -15.97
N LEU A 404 10.07 -7.31 -15.54
CA LEU A 404 10.66 -7.95 -14.37
C LEU A 404 11.24 -6.86 -13.47
N LEU A 405 10.92 -6.93 -12.20
CA LEU A 405 11.59 -6.19 -11.14
C LEU A 405 12.08 -7.15 -10.07
N ASP A 406 13.36 -7.09 -9.78
CA ASP A 406 13.97 -7.69 -8.60
C ASP A 406 14.32 -6.57 -7.61
N THR A 407 13.85 -6.69 -6.37
CA THR A 407 14.23 -5.81 -5.27
C THR A 407 14.83 -6.64 -4.14
N ILE A 408 16.01 -6.26 -3.66
CA ILE A 408 16.58 -6.78 -2.43
C ILE A 408 16.84 -5.62 -1.48
N GLY A 409 16.55 -5.83 -0.18
CA GLY A 409 16.74 -4.76 0.78
C GLY A 409 16.94 -5.23 2.21
N ILE A 410 17.33 -4.25 3.03
CA ILE A 410 17.55 -4.40 4.47
C ILE A 410 17.01 -3.17 5.20
N ASP A 411 16.41 -3.38 6.36
CA ASP A 411 15.98 -2.33 7.31
C ASP A 411 16.38 -2.75 8.71
N VAL A 412 17.14 -1.90 9.40
CA VAL A 412 17.62 -2.16 10.76
C VAL A 412 17.40 -0.93 11.61
N ASN A 413 16.81 -1.11 12.79
CA ASN A 413 16.64 -0.03 13.75
C ASN A 413 16.76 -0.52 15.19
N ASN A 414 17.13 0.38 16.10
CA ASN A 414 17.18 0.16 17.55
C ASN A 414 16.55 1.34 18.27
N THR A 415 15.93 1.07 19.41
CA THR A 415 15.43 2.10 20.32
C THR A 415 16.06 1.96 21.68
N THR A 416 16.72 3.04 22.13
CA THR A 416 17.30 3.19 23.47
C THR A 416 16.43 4.12 24.30
N ARG A 417 16.09 3.73 25.53
CA ARG A 417 15.23 4.50 26.45
C ARG A 417 15.99 4.92 27.69
N PHE A 418 15.82 6.16 28.10
CA PHE A 418 16.44 6.69 29.32
C PHE A 418 15.70 7.91 29.86
N ASN A 419 15.87 8.20 31.15
CA ASN A 419 15.28 9.35 31.78
C ASN A 419 16.35 10.40 32.13
N VAL A 420 16.03 11.66 31.93
CA VAL A 420 16.84 12.80 32.36
C VAL A 420 15.96 13.77 33.12
N GLY A 421 16.08 13.80 34.44
CA GLY A 421 15.12 14.50 35.30
C GLY A 421 13.70 13.96 35.06
N ASP A 422 12.76 14.87 34.79
CA ASP A 422 11.35 14.53 34.53
C ASP A 422 11.09 14.13 33.06
N PHE A 423 12.10 14.17 32.20
CA PHE A 423 11.98 13.79 30.80
C PHE A 423 12.19 12.27 30.61
N ARG A 424 11.22 11.62 30.03
CA ARG A 424 11.35 10.25 29.49
C ARG A 424 11.75 10.38 28.04
N ASN A 425 12.87 9.76 27.69
CA ASN A 425 13.47 9.85 26.35
C ASN A 425 13.49 8.48 25.68
N ALA A 426 13.18 8.45 24.39
CA ALA A 426 13.42 7.30 23.51
C ALA A 426 14.16 7.80 22.27
N VAL A 427 15.36 7.26 22.04
CA VAL A 427 16.15 7.51 20.85
C VAL A 427 16.06 6.30 19.94
N THR A 428 15.42 6.48 18.77
CA THR A 428 15.33 5.47 17.72
C THR A 428 16.28 5.84 16.59
N TYR A 429 17.17 4.94 16.22
CA TYR A 429 18.12 5.14 15.14
C TYR A 429 18.21 3.90 14.28
N GLY A 430 18.53 4.09 13.00
CA GLY A 430 18.52 2.98 12.07
C GLY A 430 19.10 3.32 10.72
N PHE A 431 19.14 2.28 9.90
CA PHE A 431 19.63 2.30 8.54
C PHE A 431 18.76 1.39 7.67
N ASP A 432 18.47 1.83 6.45
CA ASP A 432 17.86 1.01 5.42
C ASP A 432 18.55 1.18 4.07
N ALA A 433 18.51 0.13 3.27
CA ALA A 433 18.97 0.16 1.89
C ALA A 433 18.16 -0.82 1.05
N PHE A 434 17.93 -0.48 -0.21
CA PHE A 434 17.38 -1.41 -1.19
C PHE A 434 17.94 -1.15 -2.57
N LYS A 435 18.04 -2.23 -3.35
CA LYS A 435 18.43 -2.21 -4.75
C LYS A 435 17.27 -2.72 -5.60
N ASP A 436 16.86 -1.93 -6.58
CA ASP A 436 15.93 -2.30 -7.64
C ASP A 436 16.71 -2.63 -8.92
N ASP A 437 16.31 -3.71 -9.58
CA ASP A 437 16.83 -4.16 -10.86
C ASP A 437 15.65 -4.39 -11.80
N VAL A 438 15.49 -3.51 -12.79
CA VAL A 438 14.38 -3.56 -13.76
C VAL A 438 14.89 -4.10 -15.08
N SER A 439 14.22 -5.11 -15.61
CA SER A 439 14.43 -5.57 -16.97
C SER A 439 13.11 -5.74 -17.71
N THR A 440 13.16 -5.52 -19.02
CA THR A 440 12.00 -5.63 -19.89
C THR A 440 12.35 -6.39 -21.14
N SER A 441 11.38 -7.08 -21.72
CA SER A 441 11.54 -7.85 -22.94
C SER A 441 10.40 -7.59 -23.92
N ASP A 442 10.70 -7.69 -25.20
CA ASP A 442 9.73 -7.69 -26.30
C ASP A 442 10.12 -8.77 -27.31
N SER A 443 9.15 -9.56 -27.78
CA SER A 443 9.40 -10.70 -28.66
C SER A 443 9.93 -10.30 -30.05
N ARG A 444 9.82 -9.03 -30.42
CA ARG A 444 10.35 -8.48 -31.67
C ARG A 444 11.67 -7.75 -31.51
N GLY A 445 12.26 -7.79 -30.30
CA GLY A 445 13.53 -7.14 -29.99
C GLY A 445 13.43 -5.62 -29.90
N ASN A 446 12.22 -5.06 -29.80
CA ASN A 446 12.04 -3.63 -29.54
C ASN A 446 12.39 -3.34 -28.08
N SER A 447 13.07 -2.24 -27.83
CA SER A 447 13.20 -1.73 -26.48
C SER A 447 11.80 -1.35 -25.98
N ASN A 448 11.45 -1.75 -24.75
CA ASN A 448 10.22 -1.30 -24.14
C ASN A 448 10.39 0.14 -23.67
N ILE A 449 10.08 1.06 -24.56
CA ILE A 449 10.36 2.49 -24.43
C ILE A 449 9.74 3.07 -23.17
N THR A 450 8.54 2.61 -22.82
CA THR A 450 7.77 3.16 -21.69
C THR A 450 8.18 2.60 -20.34
N THR A 451 8.95 1.51 -20.31
CA THR A 451 9.50 0.93 -19.07
C THR A 451 10.95 0.49 -19.33
N PRO A 452 11.90 1.40 -19.24
CA PRO A 452 13.31 1.12 -19.49
C PRO A 452 13.89 0.21 -18.41
N GLY A 453 14.86 -0.63 -18.83
CA GLY A 453 15.69 -1.37 -17.89
C GLY A 453 16.74 -0.49 -17.21
N GLY A 454 17.14 -0.86 -15.99
CA GLY A 454 18.18 -0.14 -15.24
C GLY A 454 18.25 -0.61 -13.79
N HIS A 455 19.23 -0.06 -13.08
CA HIS A 455 19.50 -0.37 -11.67
C HIS A 455 19.37 0.90 -10.82
N ARG A 456 18.82 0.75 -9.61
CA ARG A 456 18.76 1.83 -8.64
C ARG A 456 19.10 1.30 -7.25
N LEU A 457 20.08 1.91 -6.60
CA LEU A 457 20.38 1.71 -5.18
C LEU A 457 19.91 2.92 -4.39
N VAL A 458 19.14 2.70 -3.34
CA VAL A 458 18.72 3.75 -2.40
C VAL A 458 19.13 3.31 -1.00
N SER A 459 19.75 4.19 -0.24
CA SER A 459 20.17 3.92 1.13
C SER A 459 20.01 5.15 2.01
N GLY A 460 19.86 4.95 3.32
CA GLY A 460 19.79 6.07 4.24
C GLY A 460 19.89 5.65 5.70
N GLY A 461 20.25 6.61 6.55
CA GLY A 461 20.30 6.44 7.98
C GLY A 461 19.55 7.54 8.70
N PHE A 462 18.95 7.23 9.85
CA PHE A 462 18.15 8.17 10.61
C PHE A 462 18.41 8.08 12.12
N ILE A 463 18.10 9.18 12.79
CA ILE A 463 17.98 9.27 14.23
C ILE A 463 16.72 10.06 14.58
N GLN A 464 15.95 9.58 15.55
CA GLN A 464 14.75 10.20 16.09
C GLN A 464 14.81 10.21 17.61
N LEU A 465 14.54 11.34 18.20
CA LEU A 465 14.41 11.53 19.65
C LEU A 465 12.95 11.85 19.97
N LYS A 466 12.31 11.00 20.76
CA LYS A 466 10.99 11.23 21.36
C LYS A 466 11.17 11.55 22.84
N GLN A 467 10.71 12.72 23.26
CA GLN A 467 10.81 13.23 24.60
C GLN A 467 9.43 13.48 25.19
N ASN A 468 9.14 12.92 26.35
CA ASN A 468 7.92 13.15 27.08
C ASN A 468 8.24 13.83 28.41
N TYR A 469 7.70 15.02 28.62
CA TYR A 469 7.75 15.69 29.91
C TYR A 469 6.42 15.49 30.65
N SER A 470 6.49 14.77 31.76
CA SER A 470 5.28 14.37 32.49
C SER A 470 4.27 13.65 31.56
N THR A 471 2.98 14.01 31.63
CA THR A 471 1.89 13.46 30.80
C THR A 471 1.33 14.46 29.80
N TRP A 472 1.86 15.69 29.78
CA TRP A 472 1.23 16.78 29.05
C TRP A 472 2.03 17.30 27.84
N LEU A 473 3.34 17.05 27.76
CA LEU A 473 4.17 17.52 26.64
C LEU A 473 4.90 16.35 25.99
N GLU A 474 4.79 16.22 24.68
CA GLU A 474 5.58 15.32 23.86
C GLU A 474 6.26 16.11 22.74
N VAL A 475 7.55 15.89 22.56
CA VAL A 475 8.35 16.44 21.47
C VAL A 475 9.02 15.30 20.71
N VAL A 476 8.87 15.27 19.38
CA VAL A 476 9.55 14.34 18.50
C VAL A 476 10.44 15.13 17.54
N SER A 477 11.74 14.88 17.57
CA SER A 477 12.72 15.47 16.66
C SER A 477 13.44 14.38 15.91
N ALA A 478 13.61 14.53 14.58
CA ALA A 478 14.31 13.54 13.78
C ALA A 478 15.15 14.20 12.69
N MET A 479 16.21 13.50 12.29
CA MET A 479 17.04 13.83 11.15
C MET A 479 17.35 12.54 10.39
N ARG A 480 17.28 12.62 9.06
CA ARG A 480 17.64 11.52 8.19
C ARG A 480 18.56 12.02 7.07
N TYR A 481 19.50 11.19 6.66
CA TYR A 481 20.30 11.34 5.46
C TYR A 481 19.96 10.21 4.48
N ASP A 482 19.63 10.54 3.24
CA ASP A 482 19.34 9.62 2.14
C ASP A 482 20.31 9.85 0.99
N ARG A 483 20.69 8.75 0.30
CA ARG A 483 21.44 8.76 -0.94
C ARG A 483 20.83 7.78 -1.94
N TYR A 484 20.83 8.14 -3.23
CA TYR A 484 20.54 7.21 -4.32
C TYR A 484 21.62 7.26 -5.38
N ASP A 485 21.81 6.11 -6.02
CA ASP A 485 22.61 5.95 -7.22
C ASP A 485 21.75 5.19 -8.26
N LEU A 486 21.66 5.67 -9.49
CA LEU A 486 20.86 5.11 -10.57
C LEU A 486 21.71 4.97 -11.81
N ASP A 487 21.79 3.74 -12.32
CA ASP A 487 22.67 3.37 -13.42
C ASP A 487 21.93 2.57 -14.50
N SER A 488 22.33 2.82 -15.75
CA SER A 488 21.99 2.02 -16.93
C SER A 488 23.22 1.91 -17.84
N SER A 489 23.07 1.25 -18.97
CA SER A 489 24.16 1.18 -19.97
C SER A 489 24.57 2.56 -20.53
N THR A 490 23.73 3.58 -20.43
CA THR A 490 23.92 4.89 -21.08
C THR A 490 23.88 6.07 -20.14
N VAL A 491 23.33 5.91 -18.93
CA VAL A 491 23.10 6.99 -17.97
C VAL A 491 23.51 6.52 -16.58
N SER A 492 24.30 7.36 -15.88
CA SER A 492 24.60 7.24 -14.46
C SER A 492 24.28 8.55 -13.77
N THR A 493 23.51 8.53 -12.70
CA THR A 493 23.11 9.71 -11.92
C THR A 493 22.91 9.34 -10.46
N GLY A 494 22.99 10.33 -9.57
CA GLY A 494 22.81 10.12 -8.14
C GLY A 494 22.58 11.44 -7.41
N GLY A 495 22.25 11.33 -6.13
CA GLY A 495 22.04 12.50 -5.27
C GLY A 495 21.78 12.10 -3.83
N ASP A 496 21.84 13.08 -2.96
CA ASP A 496 21.67 12.89 -1.52
C ASP A 496 20.93 14.05 -0.86
N ARG A 497 20.45 13.84 0.36
CA ARG A 497 19.78 14.88 1.13
C ARG A 497 19.65 14.56 2.62
N PHE A 498 19.65 15.63 3.44
CA PHE A 498 19.18 15.62 4.82
C PHE A 498 17.70 16.05 4.90
N SER A 499 16.89 15.31 5.67
CA SER A 499 15.46 15.55 5.86
C SER A 499 15.14 15.67 7.35
N PRO A 500 14.84 16.89 7.86
CA PRO A 500 14.49 17.12 9.26
C PRO A 500 13.01 16.89 9.53
N LYS A 501 12.68 16.60 10.81
CA LYS A 501 11.31 16.59 11.35
C LYS A 501 11.30 17.11 12.77
N VAL A 502 10.28 17.90 13.11
CA VAL A 502 9.96 18.29 14.48
C VAL A 502 8.44 18.27 14.66
N THR A 503 7.98 17.61 15.71
CA THR A 503 6.57 17.57 16.10
C THR A 503 6.46 17.89 17.59
N VAL A 504 5.52 18.73 17.96
CA VAL A 504 5.23 19.10 19.34
C VAL A 504 3.75 18.88 19.62
N GLY A 505 3.45 18.07 20.62
CA GLY A 505 2.10 17.82 21.11
C GLY A 505 1.95 18.19 22.55
N VAL A 506 0.80 18.76 22.89
CA VAL A 506 0.46 19.19 24.25
C VAL A 506 -0.87 18.56 24.65
N THR A 507 -0.96 18.00 25.86
CA THR A 507 -2.20 17.42 26.42
C THR A 507 -2.66 18.27 27.61
N PRO A 508 -3.31 19.43 27.36
CA PRO A 508 -3.70 20.34 28.44
C PRO A 508 -4.78 19.75 29.37
N VAL A 509 -5.60 18.87 28.82
CA VAL A 509 -6.59 18.08 29.57
C VAL A 509 -6.59 16.66 29.04
N ALA A 510 -6.89 15.69 29.91
CA ALA A 510 -6.93 14.29 29.52
C ALA A 510 -7.87 14.07 28.33
N GLY A 511 -7.39 13.35 27.31
CA GLY A 511 -8.16 13.04 26.10
C GLY A 511 -8.15 14.10 25.00
N PHE A 512 -7.54 15.27 25.21
CA PHE A 512 -7.40 16.33 24.20
C PHE A 512 -5.92 16.66 23.97
N THR A 513 -5.39 16.24 22.82
CA THR A 513 -3.97 16.41 22.48
C THR A 513 -3.81 17.13 21.14
N PRO A 514 -3.79 18.47 21.09
CA PRO A 514 -3.35 19.22 19.92
C PRO A 514 -1.86 19.04 19.68
N TYR A 515 -1.47 19.07 18.39
CA TYR A 515 -0.07 19.01 17.97
C TYR A 515 0.19 19.84 16.73
N VAL A 516 1.44 20.21 16.54
CA VAL A 516 1.96 20.83 15.32
C VAL A 516 3.19 20.07 14.85
N SER A 517 3.37 19.95 13.53
CA SER A 517 4.47 19.22 12.93
C SER A 517 5.04 19.93 11.72
N TYR A 518 6.35 19.93 11.60
CA TYR A 518 7.09 20.21 10.39
C TYR A 518 7.91 18.99 10.03
N ALA A 519 7.79 18.49 8.78
CA ALA A 519 8.55 17.36 8.31
C ALA A 519 8.94 17.55 6.84
N GLU A 520 10.19 17.23 6.51
CA GLU A 520 10.63 17.13 5.13
C GLU A 520 10.67 15.66 4.69
N GLY A 521 10.30 15.43 3.43
CA GLY A 521 10.36 14.12 2.78
C GLY A 521 11.18 14.20 1.51
N TYR A 522 11.90 13.13 1.21
CA TYR A 522 12.77 12.99 0.06
C TYR A 522 12.28 11.85 -0.84
N ARG A 523 12.30 12.07 -2.16
CA ARG A 523 12.06 11.01 -3.16
C ARG A 523 13.09 11.08 -4.27
N ALA A 524 13.88 10.02 -4.42
CA ALA A 524 14.76 9.82 -5.57
C ALA A 524 13.93 9.67 -6.85
N PRO A 525 14.41 10.15 -8.01
CA PRO A 525 13.81 9.84 -9.32
C PRO A 525 13.70 8.32 -9.53
N SER A 526 12.68 7.88 -10.25
CA SER A 526 12.54 6.48 -10.63
C SER A 526 13.40 6.16 -11.85
N ILE A 527 13.64 4.86 -12.07
CA ILE A 527 14.31 4.36 -13.27
C ILE A 527 13.58 4.85 -14.52
N THR A 528 12.25 4.76 -14.54
CA THR A 528 11.44 5.20 -15.68
C THR A 528 11.53 6.69 -15.93
N GLU A 529 11.38 7.53 -14.90
CA GLU A 529 11.46 8.99 -15.08
C GLU A 529 12.81 9.44 -15.63
N THR A 530 13.88 8.74 -15.25
CA THR A 530 15.24 9.09 -15.65
C THR A 530 15.61 8.55 -17.02
N LEU A 531 15.20 7.32 -17.35
CA LEU A 531 15.75 6.55 -18.46
C LEU A 531 14.79 6.39 -19.66
N ILE A 532 13.51 6.80 -19.55
CA ILE A 532 12.56 6.67 -20.66
C ILE A 532 13.11 7.32 -21.93
N ALA A 533 13.15 6.58 -23.05
CA ALA A 533 13.72 7.04 -24.30
C ALA A 533 13.05 6.35 -25.51
N GLY A 534 13.08 7.00 -26.65
CA GLY A 534 12.68 6.41 -27.94
C GLY A 534 11.31 6.83 -28.45
N GLY A 535 10.95 6.32 -29.63
CA GLY A 535 9.73 6.67 -30.35
C GLY A 535 8.47 6.03 -29.77
N HIS A 536 7.45 6.82 -29.49
CA HIS A 536 6.14 6.29 -29.13
C HIS A 536 5.47 5.64 -30.34
N ALA A 537 4.87 4.47 -30.15
CA ALA A 537 4.22 3.69 -31.20
C ALA A 537 3.23 4.54 -32.01
N THR A 538 3.28 4.41 -33.32
CA THR A 538 2.41 5.17 -34.26
C THR A 538 0.97 4.69 -34.29
N GLY A 539 0.70 3.64 -33.52
CA GLY A 539 -0.60 3.01 -33.55
C GLY A 539 -1.00 2.51 -34.95
N GLY A 540 -0.04 2.30 -35.89
CA GLY A 540 -0.23 1.77 -37.23
C GLY A 540 -0.31 2.79 -38.36
N GLY A 541 -0.16 4.08 -38.08
CA GLY A 541 0.14 5.10 -39.06
C GLY A 541 1.64 5.13 -39.42
N PRO A 542 2.06 5.87 -40.44
CA PRO A 542 3.47 6.09 -40.68
C PRO A 542 4.11 6.81 -39.48
N PRO A 543 5.39 6.58 -39.19
CA PRO A 543 6.09 7.35 -38.17
C PRO A 543 6.14 8.81 -38.59
N LEU A 544 5.82 9.72 -37.67
CA LEU A 544 5.88 11.16 -37.93
C LEU A 544 7.28 11.73 -37.69
N PHE A 545 8.03 11.08 -36.78
CA PHE A 545 9.36 11.53 -36.36
C PHE A 545 10.33 10.36 -36.22
N VAL A 546 11.61 10.68 -36.47
CA VAL A 546 12.73 9.81 -36.06
C VAL A 546 13.32 10.42 -34.82
N CYS A 547 13.43 9.60 -33.77
CA CYS A 547 13.94 9.98 -32.47
C CYS A 547 15.47 10.01 -32.43
N PRO A 548 16.09 10.71 -31.45
CA PRO A 548 17.55 10.79 -31.34
C PRO A 548 18.27 9.43 -31.17
N ASP A 549 17.58 8.43 -30.67
CA ASP A 549 18.07 7.04 -30.54
C ASP A 549 17.90 6.22 -31.85
N GLY A 550 17.44 6.83 -32.92
CA GLY A 550 17.19 6.18 -34.22
C GLY A 550 15.85 5.48 -34.35
N THR A 551 15.08 5.37 -33.26
CA THR A 551 13.73 4.80 -33.32
C THR A 551 12.75 5.76 -33.98
N ALA A 552 11.70 5.22 -34.61
CA ALA A 552 10.68 6.03 -35.27
C ALA A 552 9.35 5.96 -34.51
N GLY A 553 8.61 7.08 -34.43
CA GLY A 553 7.38 7.12 -33.64
C GLY A 553 6.45 8.28 -33.99
N LEU A 554 5.32 8.31 -33.29
CA LEU A 554 4.39 9.44 -33.35
C LEU A 554 4.98 10.68 -32.67
N PHE A 555 5.75 10.47 -31.62
CA PHE A 555 6.56 11.43 -30.88
C PHE A 555 7.67 10.68 -30.14
N CYS A 556 8.61 11.40 -29.54
CA CYS A 556 9.78 10.83 -28.89
C CYS A 556 9.77 11.09 -27.38
N PHE A 557 10.14 10.08 -26.59
CA PHE A 557 10.57 10.28 -25.22
C PHE A 557 12.07 10.57 -25.17
N LEU A 558 12.47 11.47 -24.28
CA LEU A 558 13.86 11.81 -24.03
C LEU A 558 14.24 11.47 -22.59
N PRO A 559 15.37 10.76 -22.35
CA PRO A 559 15.88 10.53 -21.01
C PRO A 559 16.32 11.84 -20.37
N ASN A 560 16.33 11.87 -19.03
CA ASN A 560 16.79 13.04 -18.28
C ASN A 560 17.66 12.63 -17.07
N ALA A 561 18.97 12.58 -17.28
CA ALA A 561 19.95 12.32 -16.22
C ALA A 561 20.10 13.49 -15.22
N ALA A 562 19.60 14.67 -15.56
CA ALA A 562 19.67 15.86 -14.72
C ALA A 562 18.50 16.01 -13.74
N LEU A 563 17.63 14.99 -13.65
CA LEU A 563 16.54 15.00 -12.66
C LEU A 563 17.09 15.09 -11.25
N ARG A 564 16.52 16.03 -10.50
CA ARG A 564 16.78 16.21 -9.08
C ARG A 564 15.68 15.52 -8.26
N PRO A 565 15.99 15.08 -7.03
CA PRO A 565 14.98 14.54 -6.12
C PRO A 565 13.82 15.51 -5.86
N GLU A 566 12.65 14.95 -5.61
CA GLU A 566 11.51 15.72 -5.08
C GLU A 566 11.66 15.89 -3.56
N VAL A 567 11.27 17.05 -3.07
CA VAL A 567 11.29 17.35 -1.64
C VAL A 567 9.94 17.88 -1.20
N GLY A 568 9.24 17.09 -0.39
CA GLY A 568 8.01 17.53 0.26
C GLY A 568 8.31 18.24 1.58
N LYS A 569 7.84 19.48 1.74
CA LYS A 569 7.95 20.29 2.97
C LYS A 569 6.56 20.46 3.58
N ASN A 570 6.23 19.60 4.52
CA ASN A 570 4.90 19.53 5.13
C ASN A 570 4.83 20.30 6.43
N LYS A 571 3.82 21.14 6.55
CA LYS A 571 3.39 21.82 7.76
C LYS A 571 2.02 21.30 8.12
N GLU A 572 1.85 20.84 9.35
CA GLU A 572 0.63 20.20 9.80
C GLU A 572 0.27 20.63 11.21
N ALA A 573 -1.03 20.80 11.46
CA ALA A 573 -1.59 20.96 12.79
C ALA A 573 -2.74 19.97 12.94
N GLY A 574 -2.78 19.28 14.07
CA GLY A 574 -3.80 18.27 14.32
C GLY A 574 -4.23 18.21 15.77
N VAL A 575 -5.27 17.44 16.01
CA VAL A 575 -5.76 17.12 17.35
C VAL A 575 -6.16 15.66 17.43
N ASN A 576 -5.72 14.99 18.50
CA ASN A 576 -6.18 13.66 18.88
C ASN A 576 -7.20 13.80 20.02
N LEU A 577 -8.34 13.11 19.87
CA LEU A 577 -9.44 13.11 20.82
C LEU A 577 -9.69 11.69 21.32
N LYS A 578 -9.63 11.49 22.64
CA LYS A 578 -9.71 10.18 23.26
C LYS A 578 -10.50 10.27 24.56
N TYR A 579 -11.75 9.86 24.50
CA TYR A 579 -12.67 9.92 25.63
C TYR A 579 -13.38 8.58 25.83
N ASP A 580 -13.57 8.21 27.08
CA ASP A 580 -14.33 7.04 27.50
C ASP A 580 -15.39 7.50 28.52
N GLY A 581 -16.57 6.88 28.51
CA GLY A 581 -17.64 7.18 29.45
C GLY A 581 -18.26 8.56 29.28
N ILE A 582 -18.51 9.01 28.04
CA ILE A 582 -19.05 10.36 27.75
C ILE A 582 -20.54 10.45 28.09
N PHE A 583 -21.34 9.48 27.62
CA PHE A 583 -22.79 9.42 27.78
C PHE A 583 -23.22 8.18 28.56
N ALA A 584 -22.41 7.11 28.50
CA ALA A 584 -22.62 5.84 29.17
C ALA A 584 -21.29 5.29 29.67
N ALA A 585 -21.29 4.52 30.76
CA ALA A 585 -20.07 3.99 31.40
C ALA A 585 -19.16 3.16 30.47
N ASN A 586 -19.73 2.60 29.40
CA ASN A 586 -19.02 1.71 28.47
C ASN A 586 -18.91 2.29 27.06
N ASP A 587 -19.19 3.58 26.87
CA ASP A 587 -18.98 4.21 25.57
C ASP A 587 -17.54 4.69 25.40
N SER A 588 -17.15 4.90 24.16
CA SER A 588 -15.84 5.45 23.83
C SER A 588 -15.89 6.30 22.57
N PHE A 589 -15.10 7.35 22.55
CA PHE A 589 -14.90 8.22 21.38
C PHE A 589 -13.41 8.32 21.07
N ARG A 590 -13.10 8.10 19.80
CA ARG A 590 -11.76 8.29 19.24
C ARG A 590 -11.85 9.16 18.02
N GLY A 591 -11.02 10.19 17.93
CA GLY A 591 -11.03 11.09 16.79
C GLY A 591 -9.65 11.66 16.50
N LYS A 592 -9.36 11.82 15.23
CA LYS A 592 -8.22 12.56 14.71
C LYS A 592 -8.70 13.59 13.69
N PHE A 593 -8.27 14.80 13.86
CA PHE A 593 -8.52 15.89 12.92
C PHE A 593 -7.20 16.57 12.61
N ASN A 594 -6.93 16.86 11.35
CA ASN A 594 -5.74 17.60 10.98
C ASN A 594 -5.92 18.45 9.73
N VAL A 595 -5.16 19.53 9.68
CA VAL A 595 -4.97 20.41 8.54
C VAL A 595 -3.52 20.35 8.12
N PHE A 596 -3.28 20.34 6.83
CA PHE A 596 -1.92 20.23 6.30
C PHE A 596 -1.70 21.13 5.09
N ARG A 597 -0.43 21.46 4.88
CA ARG A 597 0.09 22.06 3.65
C ARG A 597 1.45 21.45 3.35
N ASN A 598 1.54 20.84 2.19
CA ASN A 598 2.77 20.26 1.66
C ASN A 598 3.22 21.05 0.43
N ASP A 599 4.36 21.72 0.52
CA ASP A 599 5.01 22.37 -0.60
C ASP A 599 6.05 21.39 -1.17
N VAL A 600 5.84 20.88 -2.38
CA VAL A 600 6.74 19.91 -3.05
C VAL A 600 7.63 20.66 -4.01
N GLU A 601 8.92 20.72 -3.70
CA GLU A 601 9.96 21.30 -4.55
C GLU A 601 10.48 20.24 -5.54
N GLY A 602 10.79 20.69 -6.76
CA GLY A 602 11.34 19.81 -7.77
C GLY A 602 10.37 18.69 -8.21
N TYR A 603 9.06 18.92 -8.14
CA TYR A 603 8.05 17.97 -8.59
C TYR A 603 8.36 17.46 -9.98
N ILE A 604 8.47 16.15 -10.15
CA ILE A 604 8.81 15.53 -11.43
C ILE A 604 7.53 15.24 -12.21
N ASP A 605 7.43 15.78 -13.42
CA ASP A 605 6.28 15.56 -14.29
C ASP A 605 6.72 15.40 -15.75
N LEU A 606 5.88 14.78 -16.57
CA LEU A 606 6.12 14.59 -17.98
C LEU A 606 5.75 15.86 -18.75
N VAL A 607 6.74 16.53 -19.32
CA VAL A 607 6.59 17.79 -20.04
C VAL A 607 6.65 17.54 -21.54
N ALA A 608 5.65 18.04 -22.26
CA ALA A 608 5.61 18.01 -23.71
C ALA A 608 6.29 19.26 -24.32
N SER A 609 6.97 19.11 -25.43
CA SER A 609 7.44 20.23 -26.21
C SER A 609 6.26 21.01 -26.83
N THR A 610 6.49 22.28 -27.19
CA THR A 610 5.49 23.07 -27.93
C THR A 610 5.07 22.32 -29.19
N PRO A 611 3.75 22.18 -29.46
CA PRO A 611 3.28 21.54 -30.67
C PRO A 611 3.79 22.24 -31.95
N GLN A 612 4.22 21.43 -32.90
CA GLN A 612 4.68 21.91 -34.23
C GLN A 612 3.73 21.43 -35.32
N PRO A 613 3.46 22.21 -36.37
CA PRO A 613 2.66 21.77 -37.49
C PRO A 613 3.28 20.57 -38.20
N VAL A 614 2.48 19.54 -38.47
CA VAL A 614 2.87 18.33 -39.24
C VAL A 614 1.81 18.06 -40.31
N PRO A 615 1.82 18.75 -41.45
CA PRO A 615 0.83 18.52 -42.52
C PRO A 615 0.92 17.09 -43.07
N PRO A 616 -0.20 16.44 -43.39
CA PRO A 616 -1.60 16.85 -43.20
C PRO A 616 -2.18 16.55 -41.84
N PHE A 617 -1.39 16.12 -40.85
CA PHE A 617 -1.82 15.50 -39.59
C PHE A 617 -2.13 16.51 -38.46
N GLY A 618 -1.98 17.81 -38.67
CA GLY A 618 -2.22 18.85 -37.66
C GLY A 618 -0.95 19.28 -36.90
N SER A 619 -1.09 19.65 -35.63
CA SER A 619 0.03 20.06 -34.77
C SER A 619 0.24 19.07 -33.66
N PHE A 620 1.48 18.61 -33.47
CA PHE A 620 1.85 17.62 -32.44
C PHE A 620 3.05 18.08 -31.62
N SER A 621 3.09 17.72 -30.36
CA SER A 621 4.31 17.78 -29.55
C SER A 621 5.28 16.70 -30.03
N LYS A 622 6.51 17.10 -30.38
CA LYS A 622 7.51 16.20 -30.94
C LYS A 622 8.24 15.38 -29.85
N PHE A 623 8.47 16.00 -28.72
CA PHE A 623 9.26 15.43 -27.62
C PHE A 623 8.50 15.49 -26.29
N TYR A 624 8.70 14.47 -25.49
CA TYR A 624 8.25 14.37 -24.12
C TYR A 624 9.43 14.00 -23.22
N GLN A 625 9.57 14.67 -22.09
CA GLN A 625 10.65 14.43 -21.15
C GLN A 625 10.16 14.65 -19.73
N TYR A 626 10.53 13.77 -18.81
CA TYR A 626 10.34 14.05 -17.38
C TYR A 626 11.27 15.20 -16.96
N GLN A 627 10.70 16.18 -16.29
CA GLN A 627 11.41 17.38 -15.83
C GLN A 627 10.98 17.73 -14.41
N ASN A 628 11.88 18.34 -13.65
CA ASN A 628 11.49 18.99 -12.42
C ASN A 628 10.72 20.27 -12.74
N ILE A 629 9.40 20.22 -12.68
CA ILE A 629 8.58 21.42 -12.72
C ILE A 629 8.69 22.13 -11.37
N ALA A 630 8.48 23.45 -11.32
CA ALA A 630 8.95 24.25 -10.21
C ALA A 630 8.42 23.83 -8.84
N HIS A 631 7.20 24.10 -8.49
CA HIS A 631 6.67 23.83 -7.16
C HIS A 631 5.20 23.39 -7.24
N ALA A 632 4.89 22.27 -6.62
CA ALA A 632 3.51 21.87 -6.36
C ALA A 632 3.15 22.21 -4.91
N ARG A 633 1.95 22.74 -4.68
CA ARG A 633 1.40 22.95 -3.35
C ARG A 633 0.15 22.14 -3.18
N ILE A 634 0.09 21.34 -2.13
CA ILE A 634 -1.05 20.51 -1.77
C ILE A 634 -1.45 20.85 -0.33
N GLU A 635 -2.71 21.20 -0.14
CA GLU A 635 -3.23 21.55 1.18
C GLU A 635 -4.63 20.96 1.38
N GLY A 636 -4.98 20.68 2.62
CA GLY A 636 -6.26 20.07 2.90
C GLY A 636 -6.57 19.87 4.38
N VAL A 637 -7.74 19.29 4.57
CA VAL A 637 -8.29 18.94 5.88
C VAL A 637 -8.68 17.47 5.84
N GLU A 638 -8.35 16.74 6.91
CA GLU A 638 -8.70 15.35 7.12
C GLU A 638 -9.33 15.17 8.49
N ALA A 639 -10.32 14.29 8.57
CA ALA A 639 -10.98 13.92 9.81
C ALA A 639 -11.30 12.43 9.82
N GLU A 640 -11.12 11.81 10.97
CA GLU A 640 -11.51 10.44 11.28
C GLU A 640 -12.01 10.39 12.71
N ALA A 641 -13.24 9.91 12.92
CA ALA A 641 -13.82 9.80 14.24
C ALA A 641 -14.72 8.57 14.32
N LEU A 642 -14.72 7.92 15.48
CA LEU A 642 -15.60 6.81 15.83
C LEU A 642 -16.14 6.98 17.24
N TYR A 643 -17.46 6.99 17.38
CA TYR A 643 -18.15 6.84 18.64
C TYR A 643 -18.73 5.43 18.74
N ASP A 644 -18.44 4.73 19.81
CA ASP A 644 -18.92 3.38 20.09
C ASP A 644 -19.66 3.34 21.43
N ALA A 645 -20.97 3.13 21.37
CA ALA A 645 -21.86 3.00 22.53
C ALA A 645 -21.99 1.55 23.04
N GLY A 646 -21.16 0.63 22.54
CA GLY A 646 -21.23 -0.78 22.86
C GLY A 646 -22.28 -1.57 22.08
N VAL A 647 -23.53 -1.10 22.01
CA VAL A 647 -24.62 -1.71 21.24
C VAL A 647 -24.69 -1.17 19.80
N TRP A 648 -24.35 0.08 19.61
CA TRP A 648 -24.26 0.71 18.30
C TRP A 648 -23.02 1.56 18.19
N TYR A 649 -22.61 1.85 16.96
CA TYR A 649 -21.47 2.72 16.69
C TYR A 649 -21.73 3.60 15.46
N LEU A 650 -21.07 4.76 15.45
CA LEU A 650 -21.09 5.71 14.35
C LEU A 650 -19.66 6.20 14.06
N GLY A 651 -19.20 5.95 12.86
CA GLY A 651 -17.91 6.41 12.37
C GLY A 651 -18.07 7.39 11.21
N VAL A 652 -17.18 8.39 11.16
CA VAL A 652 -17.07 9.34 10.04
C VAL A 652 -15.61 9.48 9.68
N ALA A 653 -15.29 9.36 8.39
CA ALA A 653 -13.96 9.59 7.87
C ALA A 653 -14.05 10.38 6.57
N GLY A 654 -13.18 11.37 6.38
CA GLY A 654 -13.25 12.16 5.17
C GLY A 654 -12.07 13.12 4.99
N HIS A 655 -11.99 13.65 3.77
CA HIS A 655 -11.00 14.66 3.42
C HIS A 655 -11.53 15.65 2.39
N VAL A 656 -10.96 16.83 2.44
CA VAL A 656 -11.06 17.86 1.40
C VAL A 656 -9.65 18.35 1.12
N MET A 657 -9.22 18.32 -0.12
CA MET A 657 -7.88 18.79 -0.49
C MET A 657 -7.90 19.53 -1.82
N ARG A 658 -6.91 20.36 -2.02
CA ARG A 658 -6.61 21.03 -3.27
C ARG A 658 -5.11 20.99 -3.52
N GLY A 659 -4.72 20.96 -4.79
CA GLY A 659 -3.32 20.96 -5.17
C GLY A 659 -3.13 21.64 -6.51
N LYS A 660 -2.05 22.41 -6.63
CA LYS A 660 -1.75 23.14 -7.85
C LYS A 660 -0.26 23.35 -8.06
N ASN A 661 0.12 23.51 -9.31
CA ASN A 661 1.40 24.08 -9.68
C ASN A 661 1.38 25.58 -9.32
N THR A 662 2.30 26.02 -8.49
CA THR A 662 2.30 27.40 -7.97
C THR A 662 2.77 28.44 -8.98
N GLN A 663 3.43 28.05 -10.07
CA GLN A 663 3.85 28.97 -11.15
C GLN A 663 2.72 29.21 -12.14
N THR A 664 2.05 28.14 -12.60
CA THR A 664 0.99 28.23 -13.60
C THR A 664 -0.39 28.42 -12.98
N ASN A 665 -0.54 28.20 -11.68
CA ASN A 665 -1.81 28.18 -10.92
C ASN A 665 -2.82 27.12 -11.43
N ILE A 666 -2.34 26.13 -12.21
CA ILE A 666 -3.15 25.03 -12.74
C ILE A 666 -3.26 23.92 -11.70
N GLY A 667 -4.45 23.33 -11.54
CA GLY A 667 -4.70 22.19 -10.66
C GLY A 667 -3.85 20.97 -11.02
N LEU A 668 -3.49 20.14 -10.02
CA LEU A 668 -2.80 18.87 -10.23
C LEU A 668 -3.81 17.78 -10.54
N ALA A 669 -3.59 17.01 -11.59
CA ALA A 669 -4.47 15.90 -11.97
C ALA A 669 -4.56 14.78 -10.92
N THR A 670 -3.57 14.69 -10.03
CA THR A 670 -3.51 13.67 -8.97
C THR A 670 -4.37 14.00 -7.75
N ILE A 671 -4.94 15.20 -7.68
CA ILE A 671 -5.82 15.60 -6.57
C ILE A 671 -7.18 14.94 -6.72
N THR A 672 -7.53 14.15 -5.73
CA THR A 672 -8.80 13.43 -5.72
C THR A 672 -9.94 14.29 -5.18
N PRO A 673 -11.19 14.02 -5.61
CA PRO A 673 -12.36 14.72 -5.09
C PRO A 673 -12.48 14.60 -3.57
N ARG A 674 -13.21 15.55 -2.95
CA ARG A 674 -13.66 15.39 -1.57
C ARG A 674 -14.37 14.05 -1.42
N LYS A 675 -13.99 13.30 -0.39
CA LYS A 675 -14.63 12.05 0.02
C LYS A 675 -15.07 12.17 1.48
N VAL A 676 -16.29 11.75 1.78
CA VAL A 676 -16.80 11.56 3.13
C VAL A 676 -17.43 10.19 3.22
N THR A 677 -17.02 9.38 4.18
CA THR A 677 -17.61 8.06 4.45
C THR A 677 -18.17 8.06 5.86
N THR A 678 -19.44 7.69 5.98
CA THR A 678 -20.14 7.49 7.26
C THR A 678 -20.46 6.02 7.40
N THR A 679 -20.09 5.43 8.52
CA THR A 679 -20.39 4.02 8.84
C THR A 679 -21.19 3.98 10.13
N ALA A 680 -22.39 3.39 10.09
CA ALA A 680 -23.22 3.16 11.25
C ALA A 680 -23.48 1.67 11.41
N GLY A 681 -23.42 1.16 12.64
CA GLY A 681 -23.68 -0.25 12.90
C GLY A 681 -24.35 -0.51 14.23
N VAL A 682 -25.06 -1.64 14.29
CA VAL A 682 -25.72 -2.16 15.50
C VAL A 682 -25.26 -3.58 15.78
N ARG A 683 -25.13 -3.89 17.06
CA ARG A 683 -24.73 -5.21 17.56
C ARG A 683 -25.92 -5.82 18.32
N LEU A 684 -26.43 -6.91 17.81
CA LEU A 684 -27.59 -7.63 18.30
C LEU A 684 -27.19 -9.01 18.80
N LEU A 685 -28.13 -9.72 19.45
CA LEU A 685 -27.92 -11.10 19.96
C LEU A 685 -26.62 -11.23 20.75
N ASP A 686 -26.50 -10.45 21.83
CA ASP A 686 -25.28 -10.38 22.66
C ASP A 686 -24.01 -10.12 21.83
N ARG A 687 -24.13 -9.26 20.81
CA ARG A 687 -23.10 -8.86 19.87
C ARG A 687 -22.64 -9.94 18.89
N SER A 688 -23.30 -11.10 18.86
CA SER A 688 -22.99 -12.13 17.86
C SER A 688 -23.44 -11.75 16.45
N LEU A 689 -24.45 -10.88 16.30
CA LEU A 689 -24.93 -10.37 15.03
C LEU A 689 -24.60 -8.88 14.89
N ILE A 690 -23.85 -8.51 13.87
CA ILE A 690 -23.49 -7.14 13.55
C ILE A 690 -24.14 -6.77 12.20
N LEU A 691 -24.91 -5.70 12.19
CA LEU A 691 -25.45 -5.09 10.99
C LEU A 691 -24.82 -3.71 10.83
N ALA A 692 -24.28 -3.41 9.65
CA ALA A 692 -23.67 -2.13 9.38
C ALA A 692 -24.09 -1.56 8.02
N MET A 693 -24.18 -0.25 7.94
CA MET A 693 -24.34 0.52 6.72
C MET A 693 -23.16 1.47 6.55
N GLN A 694 -22.63 1.53 5.35
CA GLN A 694 -21.61 2.49 4.96
C GLN A 694 -22.13 3.33 3.81
N TRP A 695 -22.15 4.63 4.00
CA TRP A 695 -22.44 5.61 2.97
C TRP A 695 -21.18 6.41 2.65
N SER A 696 -20.79 6.42 1.38
CA SER A 696 -19.64 7.16 0.88
C SER A 696 -20.09 8.17 -0.17
N ASN A 697 -19.86 9.45 0.10
CA ASN A 697 -20.11 10.56 -0.82
C ASN A 697 -18.79 11.00 -1.46
N PHE A 698 -18.78 11.05 -2.78
CA PHE A 698 -17.68 11.55 -3.60
C PHE A 698 -18.15 12.80 -4.35
N ALA A 699 -17.45 13.91 -4.19
CA ALA A 699 -17.76 15.14 -4.91
C ALA A 699 -17.24 15.08 -6.36
N ALA A 700 -17.73 15.99 -7.20
CA ALA A 700 -17.12 16.25 -8.50
C ALA A 700 -15.74 16.94 -8.32
N ASN A 701 -14.82 16.71 -9.26
CA ASN A 701 -13.57 17.47 -9.37
C ASN A 701 -13.50 18.10 -10.76
N ASN A 702 -13.50 19.42 -10.79
CA ASN A 702 -13.45 20.25 -12.00
C ASN A 702 -12.16 21.06 -12.08
N ASP A 703 -11.30 21.07 -11.04
CA ASP A 703 -10.03 21.79 -10.99
C ASP A 703 -8.90 20.90 -11.52
N LEU A 704 -8.87 20.75 -12.83
CA LEU A 704 -7.98 19.84 -13.55
C LEU A 704 -7.21 20.60 -14.64
N PRO A 705 -6.04 20.10 -15.04
CA PRO A 705 -5.33 20.63 -16.20
C PRO A 705 -6.16 20.51 -17.48
N THR A 706 -5.86 21.35 -18.47
CA THR A 706 -6.48 21.26 -19.78
C THR A 706 -6.27 19.87 -20.40
N GLY A 707 -7.33 19.29 -20.97
CA GLY A 707 -7.30 17.95 -21.57
C GLY A 707 -7.71 16.82 -20.62
N TYR A 708 -7.99 17.11 -19.34
CA TYR A 708 -8.52 16.13 -18.39
C TYR A 708 -10.04 16.24 -18.27
N LEU A 709 -10.73 15.10 -18.11
CA LEU A 709 -12.17 15.06 -17.91
C LEU A 709 -12.54 15.29 -16.45
N PRO A 710 -13.48 16.19 -16.15
CA PRO A 710 -14.05 16.34 -14.82
C PRO A 710 -14.68 15.05 -14.33
N SER A 711 -14.47 14.72 -13.04
CA SER A 711 -15.20 13.62 -12.40
C SER A 711 -16.60 14.08 -12.00
N THR A 712 -17.58 13.18 -12.10
CA THR A 712 -18.96 13.40 -11.61
C THR A 712 -19.05 13.03 -10.13
N ALA A 713 -19.94 13.73 -9.41
CA ALA A 713 -20.27 13.35 -8.04
C ALA A 713 -21.11 12.08 -8.01
N TYR A 714 -20.91 11.24 -6.99
CA TYR A 714 -21.72 10.04 -6.77
C TYR A 714 -21.74 9.62 -5.31
N ASP A 715 -22.75 8.82 -4.95
CA ASP A 715 -22.94 8.22 -3.64
C ASP A 715 -22.93 6.70 -3.74
N LEU A 716 -22.23 6.04 -2.83
CA LEU A 716 -22.26 4.60 -2.68
C LEU A 716 -22.82 4.25 -1.30
N VAL A 717 -23.81 3.36 -1.27
CA VAL A 717 -24.34 2.79 -0.04
C VAL A 717 -24.09 1.30 -0.05
N ASN A 718 -23.39 0.82 0.98
CA ASN A 718 -23.10 -0.59 1.18
C ASN A 718 -23.73 -1.08 2.49
N LEU A 719 -24.24 -2.32 2.51
CA LEU A 719 -24.74 -2.98 3.71
C LEU A 719 -23.89 -4.19 4.02
N TYR A 720 -23.65 -4.42 5.31
CA TYR A 720 -22.87 -5.54 5.81
C TYR A 720 -23.58 -6.25 6.94
N LEU A 721 -23.49 -7.56 6.94
CA LEU A 721 -23.95 -8.44 8.00
C LEU A 721 -22.80 -9.38 8.37
N THR A 722 -22.49 -9.49 9.66
CA THR A 722 -21.60 -10.51 10.21
C THR A 722 -22.31 -11.20 11.37
N TRP A 723 -22.45 -12.53 11.29
CA TRP A 723 -23.07 -13.34 12.32
C TRP A 723 -22.12 -14.43 12.80
N ASN A 724 -21.65 -14.25 14.01
CA ASN A 724 -20.90 -15.27 14.75
C ASN A 724 -21.91 -16.29 15.31
N ALA A 725 -22.36 -17.23 14.45
CA ALA A 725 -23.39 -18.21 14.80
C ALA A 725 -22.95 -19.11 15.95
N THR A 726 -21.65 -19.46 15.97
CA THR A 726 -20.95 -20.10 17.10
C THR A 726 -19.56 -19.46 17.25
N ARG A 727 -18.79 -19.93 18.21
CA ARG A 727 -17.38 -19.55 18.35
C ARG A 727 -16.57 -19.88 17.09
N ASP A 728 -16.96 -20.93 16.35
CA ASP A 728 -16.18 -21.50 15.26
C ASP A 728 -16.79 -21.27 13.87
N ILE A 729 -18.02 -20.76 13.80
CA ILE A 729 -18.76 -20.55 12.55
C ILE A 729 -19.18 -19.10 12.43
N VAL A 730 -18.71 -18.43 11.38
CA VAL A 730 -19.06 -17.05 11.06
C VAL A 730 -19.71 -17.00 9.68
N PHE A 731 -20.94 -16.49 9.62
CA PHE A 731 -21.60 -16.12 8.36
C PHE A 731 -21.42 -14.64 8.11
N SER A 732 -21.15 -14.28 6.87
CA SER A 732 -21.06 -12.90 6.43
C SER A 732 -21.87 -12.69 5.16
N ALA A 733 -22.56 -11.56 5.05
CA ALA A 733 -23.25 -11.17 3.85
C ALA A 733 -23.07 -9.67 3.62
N SER A 734 -23.07 -9.24 2.37
CA SER A 734 -23.04 -7.82 2.07
C SER A 734 -23.78 -7.49 0.77
N ILE A 735 -24.16 -6.23 0.64
CA ILE A 735 -24.68 -5.65 -0.60
C ILE A 735 -23.81 -4.43 -0.88
N ASP A 736 -22.95 -4.53 -1.89
CA ASP A 736 -22.20 -3.39 -2.37
C ASP A 736 -23.05 -2.61 -3.39
N ASN A 737 -22.94 -1.28 -3.37
CA ASN A 737 -23.71 -0.40 -4.24
C ASN A 737 -25.23 -0.72 -4.20
N LEU A 738 -25.82 -0.65 -3.02
CA LEU A 738 -27.24 -0.98 -2.75
C LEU A 738 -28.19 -0.29 -3.73
N LEU A 739 -27.90 0.96 -4.08
CA LEU A 739 -28.75 1.79 -4.94
C LEU A 739 -28.53 1.52 -6.43
N ASN A 740 -27.63 0.58 -6.79
CA ASN A 740 -27.24 0.28 -8.16
C ASN A 740 -26.80 1.52 -8.95
N GLN A 741 -26.13 2.45 -8.28
CA GLN A 741 -25.64 3.69 -8.85
C GLN A 741 -24.64 3.41 -9.97
N TYR A 742 -24.81 4.03 -11.13
CA TYR A 742 -23.77 4.13 -12.15
C TYR A 742 -22.76 5.17 -11.69
N TYR A 743 -21.48 4.80 -11.61
CA TYR A 743 -20.41 5.70 -11.19
C TYR A 743 -19.11 5.37 -11.88
N ARG A 744 -18.23 6.34 -11.95
CA ARG A 744 -16.84 6.16 -12.37
C ARG A 744 -15.92 6.54 -11.22
N PRO A 745 -15.14 5.61 -10.67
CA PRO A 745 -14.09 5.94 -9.71
C PRO A 745 -13.16 6.99 -10.33
N TYR A 746 -12.72 7.95 -9.53
CA TYR A 746 -11.72 8.89 -9.97
C TYR A 746 -10.42 8.13 -10.24
N ALA A 747 -10.17 7.88 -11.51
CA ALA A 747 -8.86 7.49 -11.98
C ALA A 747 -8.18 8.74 -12.52
N ILE A 748 -6.87 8.89 -12.33
CA ILE A 748 -6.14 9.95 -13.01
C ILE A 748 -6.25 9.63 -14.48
N PRO A 749 -6.93 10.46 -15.25
CA PRO A 749 -6.93 10.28 -16.69
C PRO A 749 -5.49 10.39 -17.15
N GLY A 750 -5.04 9.43 -17.96
CA GLY A 750 -3.75 9.55 -18.61
C GLY A 750 -3.71 10.87 -19.36
N ASN A 751 -2.62 11.57 -19.24
CA ASN A 751 -2.40 12.74 -20.06
C ASN A 751 -2.61 12.31 -21.52
N SER A 752 -3.70 12.78 -22.14
CA SER A 752 -3.90 12.58 -23.55
C SER A 752 -2.83 13.41 -24.25
N SER A 753 -1.73 12.78 -24.61
CA SER A 753 -0.60 13.40 -25.29
C SER A 753 -1.00 14.09 -26.61
N ASP A 754 -2.20 13.81 -27.08
CA ASP A 754 -2.78 14.37 -28.30
C ASP A 754 -3.83 15.48 -28.03
N GLY A 755 -4.05 15.85 -26.77
CA GLY A 755 -5.04 16.88 -26.40
C GLY A 755 -6.49 16.48 -26.61
N THR A 756 -6.76 15.18 -26.87
CA THR A 756 -8.12 14.70 -27.06
C THR A 756 -8.66 14.06 -25.78
N THR A 757 -9.86 14.45 -25.38
CA THR A 757 -10.59 13.89 -24.23
C THR A 757 -10.97 12.41 -24.40
N GLN A 758 -10.70 11.81 -25.56
CA GLN A 758 -11.07 10.43 -25.87
C GLN A 758 -10.25 9.39 -25.10
N ASN A 759 -8.98 9.67 -24.78
CA ASN A 759 -8.12 8.74 -24.06
C ASN A 759 -8.58 8.53 -22.62
N ASP A 760 -9.18 9.52 -21.98
CA ASP A 760 -9.64 9.45 -20.61
C ASP A 760 -10.80 8.46 -20.43
N VAL A 761 -11.68 8.37 -21.42
CA VAL A 761 -12.78 7.40 -21.46
C VAL A 761 -12.26 5.97 -21.64
N LEU A 762 -11.11 5.80 -22.34
CA LEU A 762 -10.50 4.48 -22.54
C LEU A 762 -9.91 3.89 -21.24
N PHE A 763 -9.44 4.73 -20.33
CA PHE A 763 -8.71 4.30 -19.14
C PHE A 763 -9.52 4.37 -17.85
N SER A 764 -10.70 5.02 -17.83
CA SER A 764 -11.61 5.01 -16.70
C SER A 764 -12.74 4.01 -16.92
N SER A 765 -12.73 2.90 -16.19
CA SER A 765 -13.84 1.94 -16.20
C SER A 765 -14.95 2.41 -15.24
N PRO A 766 -16.23 2.29 -15.63
CA PRO A 766 -17.31 2.39 -14.65
C PRO A 766 -17.10 1.38 -13.53
N GLY A 767 -17.47 1.75 -12.31
CA GLY A 767 -17.45 0.82 -11.20
C GLY A 767 -18.57 -0.23 -11.31
N PRO A 768 -18.46 -1.35 -10.58
CA PRO A 768 -19.50 -2.39 -10.62
C PRO A 768 -20.85 -1.89 -10.11
N GLY A 769 -21.94 -2.31 -10.75
CA GLY A 769 -23.28 -2.17 -10.25
C GLY A 769 -23.46 -2.93 -8.94
N ARG A 770 -24.71 -3.12 -8.51
CA ARG A 770 -25.03 -3.82 -7.26
C ARG A 770 -24.46 -5.24 -7.25
N VAL A 771 -23.85 -5.60 -6.11
CA VAL A 771 -23.27 -6.93 -5.88
C VAL A 771 -23.77 -7.48 -4.56
N TYR A 772 -24.41 -8.62 -4.57
CA TYR A 772 -24.75 -9.39 -3.38
C TYR A 772 -23.60 -10.36 -3.09
N LYS A 773 -23.15 -10.44 -1.84
CA LYS A 773 -22.09 -11.36 -1.43
C LYS A 773 -22.57 -12.18 -0.22
N ALA A 774 -22.17 -13.43 -0.15
CA ALA A 774 -22.33 -14.31 0.99
C ALA A 774 -21.02 -15.08 1.24
N GLY A 775 -20.69 -15.25 2.51
CA GLY A 775 -19.48 -15.95 2.92
C GLY A 775 -19.70 -16.78 4.18
N LEU A 776 -18.94 -17.85 4.28
CA LEU A 776 -18.87 -18.74 5.43
C LEU A 776 -17.40 -18.93 5.81
N LYS A 777 -17.10 -18.71 7.08
CA LYS A 777 -15.80 -19.05 7.69
C LYS A 777 -16.03 -20.09 8.76
N ILE A 778 -15.24 -21.16 8.74
CA ILE A 778 -15.24 -22.24 9.73
C ILE A 778 -13.84 -22.33 10.32
N HIS A 779 -13.78 -22.37 11.63
CA HIS A 779 -12.56 -22.58 12.40
C HIS A 779 -12.52 -24.00 12.97
N PHE A 780 -11.37 -24.63 12.88
CA PHE A 780 -11.03 -25.86 13.57
C PHE A 780 -9.77 -25.61 14.38
N GLY A 781 -9.76 -26.01 15.66
CA GLY A 781 -8.61 -25.82 16.52
C GLY A 781 -8.69 -26.69 17.76
N GLY A 782 -7.57 -26.83 18.43
CA GLY A 782 -7.49 -27.64 19.66
C GLY A 782 -6.27 -27.33 20.51
N ALA A 783 -6.37 -27.72 21.80
CA ALA A 783 -5.30 -27.65 22.77
C ALA A 783 -4.26 -28.76 22.54
#